data_4ecbbf5b3d6c7f111c6d743869f65746
#
_entry.id   4ecbbf5b3d6c7f111c6d743869f65746
#
_cell.length_a   1.000
_cell.length_b   1.000
_cell.length_c   1.000
_cell.angle_alpha   90.00
_cell.angle_beta   90.00
_cell.angle_gamma   90.00
#
_symmetry.space_group_name_H-M   'P 1'
#
loop_
_entity.id
_entity.type
_entity.pdbx_description
1 polymer ?
#
loop_
_entity_poly.entity_id
_entity_poly.type
_entity_poly.pdbx_seq_one_letter_code
_entity_poly.pdbx_strand_id
1 'polypeptide(L)'
;MVRALRAVRAHGGALTLLAVTSAALVAAVVLAVLATGPDGRPATVLPLLLLGLVVVPVPTVELARSRRAEVTLVRVRGAAPGRVLGAVAGPAAAAVVVGAVTGTVGALAGAAVVRERWDLPASPGATPWAWGGVAAGVALLTAVACSAAVAREPLATALVRPGWRRAAGVVDVVAGVALLVAVGVVVQQSLAGAPGAGDAPPGGAVVLAGSAVLGVAAGHALVVGLSTLVPALAAGGRSSAVLLALRRVVSGDQRARTRAVVAAGVVAVAALTATTAAGGWADRTARLDLGGPVRVALDDTDALSALLLTRDLDPEGRWLMAAAFDDSRTEAELRIAWLDLARYERVSGDFLAGAGADVGPGTGALRAAPAVVPVTGDAVTVARVDPARAVTVSLTLLTADAGLDTATVALGAGEAVGTVAVSSCARACVVVGLAATAPVEVSGLGLGTTDLLAAAWTRAEPSGGPTDGTVDGPAGSSLTLDPSAPLAPSAATAPIPVLTAGRPAWPDAGPAVPGIGGGSRPATATGDRTALPLVGAAGLLADLPTALAGAVDSVSGVQVLVLARADTPADVLAGLRDAGGVPVGFGGGDAALEGPWAAERHARSVVAVGAGALGLLVLLAGRRRRSLATRRDEAVLRLVGVPRHERRRADVLETGVLAGTTLLATAAAGCLAAVTVVAATELVPTGVTRPPLGPTVEPWVLLLGALGTAAAAALGGVLVRVGTARHSDPARLLEEGS
;
A
#
# COMPACT_ATOMS: atom_id res chain seq x y z
N MET A 1 -37.26 37.76 -18.81
CA MET A 1 -37.23 36.33 -19.16
C MET A 1 -36.70 36.05 -20.59
N VAL A 2 -37.23 36.65 -21.69
CA VAL A 2 -36.81 36.44 -23.07
C VAL A 2 -35.31 36.79 -23.31
N ARG A 3 -34.81 37.91 -22.71
CA ARG A 3 -33.38 38.29 -22.82
C ARG A 3 -32.45 37.31 -22.11
N ALA A 4 -32.86 36.75 -20.98
CA ALA A 4 -32.13 35.73 -20.23
C ALA A 4 -32.06 34.42 -21.04
N LEU A 5 -33.15 34.00 -21.67
CA LEU A 5 -33.20 32.81 -22.53
C LEU A 5 -32.33 32.94 -23.78
N ARG A 6 -32.26 34.13 -24.41
CA ARG A 6 -31.35 34.40 -25.54
C ARG A 6 -29.87 34.38 -25.09
N ALA A 7 -29.55 34.96 -23.94
CA ALA A 7 -28.20 34.91 -23.38
C ALA A 7 -27.79 33.48 -23.04
N VAL A 8 -28.69 32.67 -22.51
CA VAL A 8 -28.44 31.23 -22.23
C VAL A 8 -28.20 30.45 -23.52
N ARG A 9 -28.94 30.73 -24.61
CA ARG A 9 -28.68 30.09 -25.90
C ARG A 9 -27.34 30.50 -26.50
N ALA A 10 -26.92 31.76 -26.39
CA ALA A 10 -25.67 32.26 -26.94
C ALA A 10 -24.43 31.72 -26.16
N HIS A 11 -24.54 31.56 -24.86
CA HIS A 11 -23.45 31.14 -23.96
C HIS A 11 -23.65 29.75 -23.36
N GLY A 12 -24.70 29.02 -23.74
CA GLY A 12 -25.14 27.76 -23.16
C GLY A 12 -24.03 26.73 -22.96
N GLY A 13 -23.13 26.61 -23.95
CA GLY A 13 -22.07 25.61 -23.81
C GLY A 13 -20.95 25.94 -22.82
N ALA A 14 -20.68 27.22 -22.51
CA ALA A 14 -19.74 27.59 -21.46
C ALA A 14 -20.38 27.42 -20.07
N LEU A 15 -21.67 27.73 -19.95
CA LEU A 15 -22.46 27.53 -18.75
C LEU A 15 -22.62 26.04 -18.42
N THR A 16 -22.99 25.22 -19.42
CA THR A 16 -23.08 23.76 -19.23
C THR A 16 -21.75 23.14 -18.84
N LEU A 17 -20.66 23.61 -19.43
CA LEU A 17 -19.33 23.10 -19.10
C LEU A 17 -18.93 23.46 -17.67
N LEU A 18 -19.20 24.69 -17.21
CA LEU A 18 -18.95 25.09 -15.81
C LEU A 18 -19.82 24.28 -14.86
N ALA A 19 -21.09 24.06 -15.19
CA ALA A 19 -21.99 23.23 -14.39
C ALA A 19 -21.49 21.78 -14.30
N VAL A 20 -21.10 21.18 -15.44
CA VAL A 20 -20.56 19.78 -15.47
C VAL A 20 -19.23 19.67 -14.71
N THR A 21 -18.35 20.69 -14.82
CA THR A 21 -17.09 20.69 -14.07
C THR A 21 -17.33 20.78 -12.56
N SER A 22 -18.26 21.66 -12.15
CA SER A 22 -18.65 21.77 -10.74
C SER A 22 -19.36 20.51 -10.24
N ALA A 23 -20.20 19.90 -11.09
CA ALA A 23 -20.85 18.62 -10.78
C ALA A 23 -19.83 17.50 -10.57
N ALA A 24 -18.86 17.38 -11.47
CA ALA A 24 -17.81 16.37 -11.36
C ALA A 24 -16.95 16.54 -10.09
N LEU A 25 -16.61 17.79 -9.72
CA LEU A 25 -15.87 18.09 -8.49
C LEU A 25 -16.67 17.70 -7.26
N VAL A 26 -17.93 18.16 -7.17
CA VAL A 26 -18.79 17.86 -6.01
C VAL A 26 -19.08 16.37 -5.92
N ALA A 27 -19.40 15.73 -7.04
CA ALA A 27 -19.65 14.28 -7.08
C ALA A 27 -18.44 13.47 -6.62
N ALA A 28 -17.24 13.80 -7.09
CA ALA A 28 -16.01 13.11 -6.70
C ALA A 28 -15.72 13.30 -5.19
N VAL A 29 -15.89 14.52 -4.66
CA VAL A 29 -15.69 14.81 -3.23
C VAL A 29 -16.70 14.07 -2.37
N VAL A 30 -18.00 14.17 -2.68
CA VAL A 30 -19.07 13.51 -1.91
C VAL A 30 -18.90 11.98 -1.94
N LEU A 31 -18.65 11.40 -3.10
CA LEU A 31 -18.46 9.96 -3.24
C LEU A 31 -17.19 9.47 -2.53
N ALA A 32 -16.09 10.23 -2.60
CA ALA A 32 -14.87 9.89 -1.87
C ALA A 32 -15.08 9.91 -0.35
N VAL A 33 -15.80 10.90 0.18
CA VAL A 33 -16.15 10.96 1.62
C VAL A 33 -17.12 9.84 2.01
N LEU A 34 -18.09 9.52 1.17
CA LEU A 34 -18.97 8.36 1.42
C LEU A 34 -18.16 7.05 1.47
N ALA A 35 -17.16 6.92 0.62
CA ALA A 35 -16.29 5.75 0.58
C ALA A 35 -15.36 5.64 1.81
N THR A 36 -15.02 6.75 2.49
CA THR A 36 -14.20 6.69 3.74
C THR A 36 -14.99 6.16 4.94
N GLY A 37 -16.32 6.10 4.88
CA GLY A 37 -17.15 5.70 6.01
C GLY A 37 -17.14 6.72 7.18
N PRO A 38 -17.78 6.38 8.32
CA PRO A 38 -17.89 7.29 9.46
C PRO A 38 -16.54 7.56 10.15
N ASP A 39 -15.66 6.57 10.19
CA ASP A 39 -14.36 6.61 10.87
C ASP A 39 -13.20 7.03 9.93
N GLY A 40 -13.51 7.29 8.68
CA GLY A 40 -12.51 7.60 7.66
C GLY A 40 -11.94 9.01 7.77
N ARG A 41 -10.75 9.18 7.18
CA ARG A 41 -10.04 10.47 7.14
C ARG A 41 -10.53 11.32 5.97
N PRO A 42 -11.38 12.35 6.17
CA PRO A 42 -11.91 13.17 5.08
C PRO A 42 -10.84 13.99 4.37
N ALA A 43 -9.63 14.03 4.91
CA ALA A 43 -8.46 14.68 4.31
C ALA A 43 -8.04 14.10 2.96
N THR A 44 -8.45 12.87 2.62
CA THR A 44 -8.21 12.24 1.31
C THR A 44 -8.81 13.04 0.14
N VAL A 45 -9.81 13.91 0.38
CA VAL A 45 -10.42 14.74 -0.66
C VAL A 45 -9.70 16.07 -0.91
N LEU A 46 -8.72 16.46 -0.07
CA LEU A 46 -7.98 17.72 -0.23
C LEU A 46 -7.36 17.91 -1.62
N PRO A 47 -6.75 16.88 -2.25
CA PRO A 47 -6.23 17.00 -3.61
C PRO A 47 -7.30 17.42 -4.63
N LEU A 48 -8.53 16.91 -4.49
CA LEU A 48 -9.65 17.28 -5.38
C LEU A 48 -10.07 18.72 -5.16
N LEU A 49 -10.13 19.21 -3.91
CA LEU A 49 -10.46 20.60 -3.61
C LEU A 49 -9.41 21.56 -4.17
N LEU A 50 -8.12 21.26 -3.99
CA LEU A 50 -7.02 22.03 -4.57
C LEU A 50 -7.05 21.99 -6.09
N LEU A 51 -7.34 20.83 -6.67
CA LEU A 51 -7.52 20.70 -8.12
C LEU A 51 -8.72 21.53 -8.60
N GLY A 52 -9.79 21.63 -7.83
CA GLY A 52 -10.94 22.49 -8.11
C GLY A 52 -10.55 23.96 -8.26
N LEU A 53 -9.62 24.48 -7.42
CA LEU A 53 -9.08 25.83 -7.55
C LEU A 53 -8.36 26.10 -8.88
N VAL A 54 -7.83 25.06 -9.51
CA VAL A 54 -7.09 25.17 -10.78
C VAL A 54 -7.99 24.91 -11.99
N VAL A 55 -8.94 24.00 -11.86
CA VAL A 55 -9.79 23.51 -12.95
C VAL A 55 -10.99 24.46 -13.17
N VAL A 56 -11.69 24.89 -12.10
CA VAL A 56 -12.89 25.76 -12.19
C VAL A 56 -12.61 27.12 -12.83
N PRO A 57 -11.45 27.76 -12.63
CA PRO A 57 -11.09 28.99 -13.35
C PRO A 57 -11.16 28.88 -14.87
N VAL A 58 -10.84 27.72 -15.44
CA VAL A 58 -10.74 27.56 -16.91
C VAL A 58 -12.08 27.83 -17.59
N PRO A 59 -13.20 27.13 -17.30
CA PRO A 59 -14.50 27.44 -17.90
C PRO A 59 -15.06 28.78 -17.43
N THR A 60 -14.75 29.22 -16.21
CA THR A 60 -15.24 30.51 -15.68
C THR A 60 -14.65 31.71 -16.41
N VAL A 61 -13.34 31.74 -16.58
CA VAL A 61 -12.66 32.81 -17.31
C VAL A 61 -13.09 32.82 -18.79
N GLU A 62 -13.33 31.63 -19.34
CA GLU A 62 -13.87 31.53 -20.71
C GLU A 62 -15.26 32.14 -20.81
N LEU A 63 -16.18 31.83 -19.88
CA LEU A 63 -17.51 32.42 -19.82
C LEU A 63 -17.44 33.94 -19.63
N ALA A 64 -16.63 34.43 -18.71
CA ALA A 64 -16.48 35.86 -18.45
C ALA A 64 -15.90 36.62 -19.64
N ARG A 65 -14.92 36.06 -20.33
CA ARG A 65 -14.31 36.66 -21.55
C ARG A 65 -15.25 36.64 -22.77
N SER A 66 -16.10 35.62 -22.91
CA SER A 66 -17.10 35.58 -23.98
C SER A 66 -18.10 36.73 -23.90
N ARG A 67 -18.28 37.29 -22.70
CA ARG A 67 -19.17 38.43 -22.40
C ARG A 67 -18.44 39.78 -22.35
N ARG A 68 -17.13 39.80 -22.68
CA ARG A 68 -16.29 40.99 -22.53
C ARG A 68 -16.86 42.19 -23.29
N ALA A 69 -17.33 42.01 -24.53
CA ALA A 69 -17.94 43.09 -25.33
C ALA A 69 -19.18 43.68 -24.64
N GLU A 70 -20.06 42.82 -24.14
CA GLU A 70 -21.26 43.26 -23.39
C GLU A 70 -20.88 44.05 -22.15
N VAL A 71 -19.92 43.52 -21.38
CA VAL A 71 -19.38 44.13 -20.13
C VAL A 71 -18.78 45.52 -20.45
N THR A 72 -17.98 45.62 -21.49
CA THR A 72 -17.34 46.89 -21.91
C THR A 72 -18.39 47.92 -22.28
N LEU A 73 -19.40 47.54 -23.06
CA LEU A 73 -20.51 48.44 -23.44
C LEU A 73 -21.29 48.93 -22.22
N VAL A 74 -21.61 48.06 -21.26
CA VAL A 74 -22.33 48.40 -20.04
C VAL A 74 -21.52 49.35 -19.13
N ARG A 75 -20.19 49.15 -19.08
CA ARG A 75 -19.25 50.02 -18.33
C ARG A 75 -19.12 51.40 -18.98
N VAL A 76 -19.00 51.48 -20.30
CA VAL A 76 -18.94 52.74 -21.04
C VAL A 76 -20.22 53.55 -20.84
N ARG A 77 -21.36 52.87 -20.64
CA ARG A 77 -22.66 53.52 -20.32
C ARG A 77 -22.79 53.94 -18.84
N GLY A 78 -21.72 53.84 -18.04
CA GLY A 78 -21.70 54.33 -16.64
C GLY A 78 -22.37 53.43 -15.63
N ALA A 79 -22.54 52.13 -15.89
CA ALA A 79 -23.10 51.20 -14.93
C ALA A 79 -22.22 51.04 -13.69
N ALA A 80 -22.84 51.02 -12.51
CA ALA A 80 -22.17 50.84 -11.25
C ALA A 80 -21.40 49.50 -11.21
N PRO A 81 -20.19 49.44 -10.61
CA PRO A 81 -19.34 48.26 -10.60
C PRO A 81 -20.04 46.99 -10.06
N GLY A 82 -20.87 47.10 -9.04
CA GLY A 82 -21.64 46.01 -8.49
C GLY A 82 -22.65 45.37 -9.47
N ARG A 83 -23.30 46.22 -10.31
CA ARG A 83 -24.22 45.72 -11.34
C ARG A 83 -23.48 44.98 -12.44
N VAL A 84 -22.26 45.46 -12.81
CA VAL A 84 -21.39 44.79 -13.77
C VAL A 84 -20.93 43.42 -13.25
N LEU A 85 -20.49 43.39 -11.99
CA LEU A 85 -20.11 42.17 -11.33
C LEU A 85 -21.25 41.16 -11.27
N GLY A 86 -22.44 41.59 -10.82
CA GLY A 86 -23.63 40.73 -10.76
C GLY A 86 -24.03 40.16 -12.13
N ALA A 87 -23.90 40.96 -13.20
CA ALA A 87 -24.19 40.50 -14.55
C ALA A 87 -23.22 39.46 -15.05
N VAL A 88 -21.95 39.49 -14.63
CA VAL A 88 -20.90 38.52 -15.05
C VAL A 88 -20.91 37.30 -14.14
N ALA A 89 -20.91 37.49 -12.81
CA ALA A 89 -20.81 36.44 -11.82
C ALA A 89 -22.15 35.68 -11.59
N GLY A 90 -23.29 36.32 -11.74
CA GLY A 90 -24.60 35.71 -11.50
C GLY A 90 -24.83 34.42 -12.31
N PRO A 91 -24.69 34.43 -13.63
CA PRO A 91 -24.84 33.20 -14.44
C PRO A 91 -23.79 32.13 -14.11
N ALA A 92 -22.54 32.52 -13.76
CA ALA A 92 -21.51 31.58 -13.34
C ALA A 92 -21.88 30.94 -12.00
N ALA A 93 -22.34 31.73 -11.02
CA ALA A 93 -22.81 31.22 -9.74
C ALA A 93 -24.00 30.28 -9.91
N ALA A 94 -24.99 30.64 -10.74
CA ALA A 94 -26.12 29.75 -11.02
C ALA A 94 -25.67 28.41 -11.65
N ALA A 95 -24.72 28.43 -12.59
CA ALA A 95 -24.18 27.23 -13.18
C ALA A 95 -23.47 26.33 -12.14
N VAL A 96 -22.70 26.93 -11.23
CA VAL A 96 -22.05 26.20 -10.11
C VAL A 96 -23.07 25.58 -9.19
N VAL A 97 -24.14 26.31 -8.79
CA VAL A 97 -25.21 25.78 -7.93
C VAL A 97 -25.92 24.60 -8.60
N VAL A 98 -26.31 24.74 -9.89
CA VAL A 98 -26.89 23.61 -10.65
C VAL A 98 -25.92 22.44 -10.71
N GLY A 99 -24.64 22.72 -10.95
CA GLY A 99 -23.59 21.71 -10.94
C GLY A 99 -23.45 21.01 -9.58
N ALA A 100 -23.48 21.77 -8.50
CA ALA A 100 -23.40 21.19 -7.14
C ALA A 100 -24.58 20.26 -6.84
N VAL A 101 -25.80 20.67 -7.17
CA VAL A 101 -27.00 19.84 -6.96
C VAL A 101 -26.92 18.56 -7.83
N THR A 102 -26.63 18.69 -9.12
CA THR A 102 -26.52 17.53 -10.03
C THR A 102 -25.35 16.61 -9.67
N GLY A 103 -24.22 17.18 -9.20
CA GLY A 103 -23.07 16.42 -8.72
C GLY A 103 -23.38 15.61 -7.47
N THR A 104 -24.11 16.19 -6.51
CA THR A 104 -24.56 15.51 -5.29
C THR A 104 -25.51 14.35 -5.63
N VAL A 105 -26.49 14.58 -6.52
CA VAL A 105 -27.38 13.52 -6.98
C VAL A 105 -26.59 12.42 -7.70
N GLY A 106 -25.63 12.80 -8.55
CA GLY A 106 -24.76 11.85 -9.23
C GLY A 106 -23.90 11.02 -8.27
N ALA A 107 -23.39 11.62 -7.19
CA ALA A 107 -22.65 10.92 -6.14
C ALA A 107 -23.51 9.88 -5.42
N LEU A 108 -24.74 10.24 -5.07
CA LEU A 108 -25.69 9.32 -4.43
C LEU A 108 -26.07 8.16 -5.35
N ALA A 109 -26.29 8.44 -6.62
CA ALA A 109 -26.57 7.41 -7.61
C ALA A 109 -25.35 6.48 -7.78
N GLY A 110 -24.14 7.05 -7.86
CA GLY A 110 -22.89 6.27 -7.91
C GLY A 110 -22.71 5.42 -6.65
N ALA A 111 -22.95 5.99 -5.47
CA ALA A 111 -22.87 5.26 -4.20
C ALA A 111 -23.88 4.10 -4.14
N ALA A 112 -25.10 4.29 -4.66
CA ALA A 112 -26.10 3.24 -4.72
C ALA A 112 -25.65 2.04 -5.58
N VAL A 113 -24.94 2.30 -6.69
CA VAL A 113 -24.41 1.25 -7.58
C VAL A 113 -23.29 0.43 -6.92
N VAL A 114 -22.42 1.09 -6.14
CA VAL A 114 -21.26 0.40 -5.54
C VAL A 114 -21.49 0.01 -4.08
N ARG A 115 -22.67 0.27 -3.52
CA ARG A 115 -22.98 0.11 -2.09
C ARG A 115 -22.62 -1.27 -1.55
N GLU A 116 -23.12 -2.32 -2.20
CA GLU A 116 -22.89 -3.70 -1.76
C GLU A 116 -21.42 -4.12 -1.87
N ARG A 117 -20.74 -3.64 -2.93
CA ARG A 117 -19.35 -4.01 -3.18
C ARG A 117 -18.37 -3.29 -2.26
N TRP A 118 -18.72 -2.10 -1.79
CA TRP A 118 -17.85 -1.26 -0.95
C TRP A 118 -18.34 -1.13 0.49
N ASP A 119 -19.35 -1.89 0.85
CA ASP A 119 -19.99 -1.88 2.17
C ASP A 119 -20.34 -0.46 2.66
N LEU A 120 -20.93 0.34 1.77
CA LEU A 120 -21.27 1.71 2.09
C LEU A 120 -22.50 1.79 3.02
N PRO A 121 -22.51 2.71 4.00
CA PRO A 121 -23.60 2.84 4.94
C PRO A 121 -24.94 3.13 4.24
N ALA A 122 -26.01 2.58 4.77
CA ALA A 122 -27.37 2.73 4.20
C ALA A 122 -27.84 4.18 4.22
N SER A 123 -27.48 4.95 5.27
CA SER A 123 -27.76 6.37 5.41
C SER A 123 -26.45 7.16 5.51
N PRO A 124 -26.21 8.13 4.60
CA PRO A 124 -25.05 9.00 4.72
C PRO A 124 -25.21 9.92 5.94
N GLY A 125 -24.19 9.97 6.81
CA GLY A 125 -24.12 10.95 7.91
C GLY A 125 -24.02 12.40 7.40
N ALA A 126 -23.78 13.34 8.30
CA ALA A 126 -23.66 14.78 7.97
C ALA A 126 -22.35 15.11 7.21
N THR A 127 -21.30 14.34 7.42
CA THR A 127 -19.95 14.59 6.90
C THR A 127 -19.87 14.72 5.36
N PRO A 128 -20.47 13.82 4.55
CA PRO A 128 -20.44 13.94 3.09
C PRO A 128 -21.13 15.24 2.60
N TRP A 129 -22.19 15.66 3.24
CA TRP A 129 -22.90 16.91 2.92
C TRP A 129 -22.06 18.14 3.23
N ALA A 130 -21.38 18.15 4.37
CA ALA A 130 -20.48 19.24 4.74
C ALA A 130 -19.34 19.40 3.72
N TRP A 131 -18.68 18.30 3.34
CA TRP A 131 -17.61 18.33 2.35
C TRP A 131 -18.10 18.62 0.92
N GLY A 132 -19.28 18.16 0.56
CA GLY A 132 -19.97 18.57 -0.65
C GLY A 132 -20.24 20.08 -0.68
N GLY A 133 -20.67 20.64 0.45
CA GLY A 133 -20.82 22.09 0.66
C GLY A 133 -19.50 22.85 0.54
N VAL A 134 -18.41 22.33 1.10
CA VAL A 134 -17.05 22.89 0.95
C VAL A 134 -16.63 22.89 -0.52
N ALA A 135 -16.81 21.78 -1.25
CA ALA A 135 -16.48 21.70 -2.66
C ALA A 135 -17.30 22.68 -3.52
N ALA A 136 -18.58 22.79 -3.26
CA ALA A 136 -19.45 23.78 -3.91
C ALA A 136 -19.03 25.21 -3.57
N GLY A 137 -18.67 25.49 -2.31
CA GLY A 137 -18.14 26.77 -1.85
C GLY A 137 -16.82 27.15 -2.55
N VAL A 138 -15.89 26.23 -2.64
CA VAL A 138 -14.62 26.40 -3.38
C VAL A 138 -14.90 26.72 -4.84
N ALA A 139 -15.78 25.98 -5.51
CA ALA A 139 -16.14 26.25 -6.91
C ALA A 139 -16.82 27.62 -7.07
N LEU A 140 -17.72 27.99 -6.15
CA LEU A 140 -18.45 29.26 -6.18
C LEU A 140 -17.51 30.47 -5.96
N LEU A 141 -16.70 30.40 -4.91
CA LEU A 141 -15.73 31.47 -4.59
C LEU A 141 -14.74 31.66 -5.74
N THR A 142 -14.24 30.59 -6.30
CA THR A 142 -13.32 30.60 -7.45
C THR A 142 -14.00 31.22 -8.69
N ALA A 143 -15.25 30.83 -8.97
CA ALA A 143 -16.00 31.36 -10.08
C ALA A 143 -16.29 32.87 -9.92
N VAL A 144 -16.68 33.30 -8.72
CA VAL A 144 -16.91 34.73 -8.42
C VAL A 144 -15.62 35.53 -8.50
N ALA A 145 -14.52 35.03 -7.90
CA ALA A 145 -13.22 35.71 -7.95
C ALA A 145 -12.70 35.88 -9.38
N CYS A 146 -12.77 34.84 -10.23
CA CYS A 146 -12.38 34.91 -11.64
C CYS A 146 -13.28 35.87 -12.43
N SER A 147 -14.59 35.88 -12.16
CA SER A 147 -15.53 36.82 -12.80
C SER A 147 -15.24 38.26 -12.39
N ALA A 148 -14.93 38.49 -11.10
CA ALA A 148 -14.57 39.80 -10.58
C ALA A 148 -13.24 40.31 -11.19
N ALA A 149 -12.25 39.45 -11.34
CA ALA A 149 -10.98 39.79 -11.96
C ALA A 149 -11.17 40.27 -13.41
N VAL A 150 -12.01 39.57 -14.21
CA VAL A 150 -12.34 39.97 -15.57
C VAL A 150 -13.18 41.26 -15.60
N ALA A 151 -14.14 41.41 -14.70
CA ALA A 151 -14.98 42.60 -14.59
C ALA A 151 -14.19 43.85 -14.20
N ARG A 152 -13.11 43.74 -13.41
CA ARG A 152 -12.22 44.83 -12.97
C ARG A 152 -11.12 45.18 -13.96
N GLU A 153 -10.97 44.45 -15.07
CA GLU A 153 -9.94 44.73 -16.09
C GLU A 153 -10.06 46.19 -16.59
N PRO A 154 -8.96 46.99 -16.63
CA PRO A 154 -9.01 48.38 -17.07
C PRO A 154 -9.56 48.52 -18.48
N LEU A 155 -10.42 49.52 -18.71
CA LEU A 155 -11.04 49.78 -20.04
C LEU A 155 -9.99 49.93 -21.14
N ALA A 156 -8.88 50.63 -20.85
CA ALA A 156 -7.77 50.79 -21.76
C ALA A 156 -7.20 49.44 -22.23
N THR A 157 -7.04 48.47 -21.34
CA THR A 157 -6.57 47.11 -21.69
C THR A 157 -7.66 46.27 -22.32
N ALA A 158 -8.93 46.59 -22.05
CA ALA A 158 -10.06 45.91 -22.66
C ALA A 158 -10.26 46.27 -24.15
N LEU A 159 -9.90 47.50 -24.54
CA LEU A 159 -10.02 48.01 -25.89
C LEU A 159 -8.79 47.68 -26.75
N VAL A 160 -7.60 47.57 -26.16
CA VAL A 160 -6.38 47.22 -26.87
C VAL A 160 -6.25 45.72 -27.02
N ARG A 161 -5.95 45.22 -28.23
CA ARG A 161 -5.62 43.80 -28.46
C ARG A 161 -4.43 43.43 -27.58
N PRO A 162 -4.49 42.33 -26.78
CA PRO A 162 -3.42 41.97 -25.89
C PRO A 162 -2.15 41.70 -26.68
N GLY A 163 -1.15 42.59 -26.52
CA GLY A 163 0.18 42.41 -27.07
C GLY A 163 0.89 41.18 -26.45
N TRP A 164 1.95 40.73 -27.11
CA TRP A 164 2.74 39.52 -26.77
C TRP A 164 3.41 39.52 -25.40
N ARG A 165 3.60 40.68 -24.78
CA ARG A 165 4.31 40.86 -23.53
C ARG A 165 3.32 41.13 -22.40
N ARG A 166 2.77 40.09 -21.77
CA ARG A 166 2.23 40.23 -20.43
C ARG A 166 3.25 39.71 -19.44
N ALA A 167 3.62 40.57 -18.48
CA ALA A 167 4.31 40.18 -17.28
C ALA A 167 3.64 38.97 -16.63
N ALA A 168 4.42 38.14 -15.92
CA ALA A 168 3.91 37.03 -15.13
C ALA A 168 2.71 37.53 -14.33
N GLY A 169 1.53 36.95 -14.57
CA GLY A 169 0.31 37.33 -13.85
C GLY A 169 0.39 36.82 -12.41
N VAL A 170 -0.46 37.34 -11.55
CA VAL A 170 -0.58 36.88 -10.14
C VAL A 170 -0.64 35.35 -10.05
N VAL A 171 -1.31 34.70 -11.01
CA VAL A 171 -1.38 33.23 -11.13
C VAL A 171 0.01 32.62 -11.33
N ASP A 172 0.90 33.26 -12.08
CA ASP A 172 2.24 32.76 -12.33
C ASP A 172 3.13 32.91 -11.07
N VAL A 173 2.94 33.97 -10.31
CA VAL A 173 3.63 34.17 -9.02
C VAL A 173 3.14 33.16 -7.99
N VAL A 174 1.80 32.98 -7.85
CA VAL A 174 1.21 32.01 -6.95
C VAL A 174 1.66 30.58 -7.30
N ALA A 175 1.69 30.23 -8.59
CA ALA A 175 2.18 28.92 -9.04
C ALA A 175 3.67 28.74 -8.76
N GLY A 176 4.48 29.82 -8.89
CA GLY A 176 5.91 29.80 -8.54
C GLY A 176 6.16 29.62 -7.04
N VAL A 177 5.38 30.33 -6.19
CA VAL A 177 5.45 30.15 -4.73
C VAL A 177 5.01 28.74 -4.34
N ALA A 178 3.91 28.22 -4.94
CA ALA A 178 3.45 26.87 -4.71
C ALA A 178 4.53 25.82 -5.09
N LEU A 179 5.27 26.06 -6.19
CA LEU A 179 6.40 25.22 -6.58
C LEU A 179 7.50 25.21 -5.48
N LEU A 180 7.91 26.38 -4.99
CA LEU A 180 8.93 26.47 -3.96
C LEU A 180 8.51 25.77 -2.67
N VAL A 181 7.24 25.94 -2.27
CA VAL A 181 6.69 25.26 -1.10
C VAL A 181 6.67 23.74 -1.31
N ALA A 182 6.23 23.27 -2.49
CA ALA A 182 6.18 21.84 -2.81
C ALA A 182 7.58 21.21 -2.80
N VAL A 183 8.59 21.88 -3.41
CA VAL A 183 9.98 21.43 -3.38
C VAL A 183 10.50 21.44 -1.94
N GLY A 184 10.21 22.49 -1.15
CA GLY A 184 10.59 22.57 0.25
C GLY A 184 10.02 21.41 1.09
N VAL A 185 8.75 21.08 0.93
CA VAL A 185 8.11 19.95 1.61
C VAL A 185 8.73 18.62 1.20
N VAL A 186 8.97 18.38 -0.09
CA VAL A 186 9.62 17.15 -0.58
C VAL A 186 11.03 17.02 -0.04
N VAL A 187 11.82 18.11 -0.04
CA VAL A 187 13.19 18.12 0.50
C VAL A 187 13.16 17.86 2.01
N GLN A 188 12.27 18.52 2.75
CA GLN A 188 12.13 18.31 4.18
C GLN A 188 11.79 16.86 4.52
N GLN A 189 10.85 16.24 3.79
CA GLN A 189 10.49 14.83 3.98
C GLN A 189 11.64 13.88 3.64
N SER A 190 12.41 14.21 2.59
CA SER A 190 13.58 13.41 2.19
C SER A 190 14.71 13.49 3.21
N LEU A 191 14.86 14.62 3.90
CA LEU A 191 15.90 14.85 4.92
C LEU A 191 15.47 14.33 6.31
N ALA A 192 14.18 14.28 6.60
CA ALA A 192 13.68 13.81 7.89
C ALA A 192 13.86 12.29 8.11
N GLY A 193 14.24 11.55 7.07
CA GLY A 193 14.35 10.10 7.13
C GLY A 193 12.98 9.40 7.25
N ALA A 194 12.95 8.09 7.12
CA ALA A 194 11.77 7.32 7.46
C ALA A 194 11.52 7.48 8.97
N PRO A 195 10.33 7.92 9.42
CA PRO A 195 10.02 8.06 10.83
C PRO A 195 10.26 6.73 11.52
N GLY A 196 10.99 6.78 12.64
CA GLY A 196 11.11 5.62 13.52
C GLY A 196 9.73 5.18 13.98
N ALA A 197 9.57 3.90 14.28
CA ALA A 197 8.29 3.22 14.58
C ALA A 197 7.47 3.80 15.76
N GLY A 198 7.74 5.01 16.22
CA GLY A 198 7.06 5.64 17.37
C GLY A 198 6.45 7.01 17.12
N ASP A 199 6.86 7.72 16.07
CA ASP A 199 6.37 9.07 15.79
C ASP A 199 5.47 9.05 14.56
N ALA A 200 4.16 9.07 14.76
CA ALA A 200 3.20 9.25 13.68
C ALA A 200 3.47 10.61 13.00
N PRO A 201 3.91 10.66 11.73
CA PRO A 201 4.11 11.93 11.08
C PRO A 201 2.76 12.67 10.96
N PRO A 202 2.71 13.95 11.36
CA PRO A 202 1.51 14.73 11.15
C PRO A 202 1.32 14.90 9.64
N GLY A 203 0.44 14.11 9.02
CA GLY A 203 -0.02 14.61 7.80
C GLY A 203 -0.05 13.81 6.53
N GLY A 204 -0.53 12.58 6.53
CA GLY A 204 -0.95 11.92 5.27
C GLY A 204 -1.87 12.81 4.40
N ALA A 205 -2.67 13.66 5.03
CA ALA A 205 -3.49 14.68 4.39
C ALA A 205 -2.69 15.78 3.68
N VAL A 206 -1.63 16.28 4.31
CA VAL A 206 -0.77 17.34 3.76
C VAL A 206 0.01 16.79 2.57
N VAL A 207 0.45 15.55 2.66
CA VAL A 207 1.21 14.91 1.58
C VAL A 207 0.34 14.57 0.38
N LEU A 208 -0.89 14.12 0.61
CA LEU A 208 -1.86 13.95 -0.48
C LEU A 208 -2.21 15.27 -1.15
N ALA A 209 -2.34 16.37 -0.38
CA ALA A 209 -2.50 17.72 -0.92
C ALA A 209 -1.26 18.16 -1.72
N GLY A 210 -0.07 17.74 -1.30
CA GLY A 210 1.19 17.96 -2.00
C GLY A 210 1.20 17.46 -3.44
N SER A 211 0.48 16.38 -3.75
CA SER A 211 0.36 15.87 -5.12
C SER A 211 -0.30 16.89 -6.07
N ALA A 212 -1.33 17.61 -5.61
CA ALA A 212 -1.96 18.67 -6.40
C ALA A 212 -1.03 19.86 -6.59
N VAL A 213 -0.30 20.26 -5.54
CA VAL A 213 0.68 21.35 -5.58
C VAL A 213 1.82 21.01 -6.52
N LEU A 214 2.38 19.80 -6.44
CA LEU A 214 3.41 19.30 -7.37
C LEU A 214 2.91 19.28 -8.82
N GLY A 215 1.67 18.88 -9.03
CA GLY A 215 1.06 18.89 -10.37
C GLY A 215 0.93 20.28 -10.96
N VAL A 216 0.48 21.26 -10.16
CA VAL A 216 0.43 22.68 -10.56
C VAL A 216 1.82 23.21 -10.85
N ALA A 217 2.78 22.90 -10.01
CA ALA A 217 4.17 23.29 -10.13
C ALA A 217 4.82 22.73 -11.41
N ALA A 218 4.63 21.44 -11.68
CA ALA A 218 5.12 20.79 -12.89
C ALA A 218 4.47 21.38 -14.15
N GLY A 219 3.16 21.60 -14.13
CA GLY A 219 2.46 22.26 -15.22
C GLY A 219 2.93 23.69 -15.44
N HIS A 220 3.29 24.42 -14.37
CA HIS A 220 3.89 25.75 -14.46
C HIS A 220 5.29 25.71 -15.04
N ALA A 221 6.16 24.85 -14.54
CA ALA A 221 7.53 24.68 -15.04
C ALA A 221 7.53 24.31 -16.54
N LEU A 222 6.62 23.39 -16.93
CA LEU A 222 6.43 23.05 -18.34
C LEU A 222 6.06 24.27 -19.20
N VAL A 223 5.09 25.06 -18.76
CA VAL A 223 4.64 26.25 -19.48
C VAL A 223 5.75 27.30 -19.59
N VAL A 224 6.51 27.52 -18.51
CA VAL A 224 7.66 28.45 -18.50
C VAL A 224 8.74 27.93 -19.43
N GLY A 225 9.12 26.66 -19.32
CA GLY A 225 10.11 26.02 -20.17
C GLY A 225 9.74 26.11 -21.67
N LEU A 226 8.51 25.78 -22.01
CA LEU A 226 8.03 25.96 -23.38
C LEU A 226 8.08 27.43 -23.83
N SER A 227 7.74 28.39 -22.97
CA SER A 227 7.73 29.81 -23.32
C SER A 227 9.15 30.37 -23.53
N THR A 228 10.17 29.81 -22.94
CA THR A 228 11.58 30.19 -23.13
C THR A 228 12.20 29.46 -24.32
N LEU A 229 11.86 28.19 -24.54
CA LEU A 229 12.38 27.39 -25.66
C LEU A 229 11.80 27.80 -27.02
N VAL A 230 10.52 28.18 -27.03
CA VAL A 230 9.83 28.53 -28.30
C VAL A 230 10.54 29.66 -29.07
N PRO A 231 10.96 30.79 -28.49
CA PRO A 231 11.68 31.82 -29.22
C PRO A 231 13.03 31.32 -29.78
N ALA A 232 13.77 30.48 -29.01
CA ALA A 232 15.03 29.92 -29.46
C ALA A 232 14.85 28.96 -30.65
N LEU A 233 13.85 28.07 -30.58
CA LEU A 233 13.53 27.15 -31.66
C LEU A 233 12.97 27.88 -32.90
N ALA A 234 12.22 28.96 -32.68
CA ALA A 234 11.69 29.79 -33.78
C ALA A 234 12.79 30.55 -34.52
N ALA A 235 13.84 30.99 -33.83
CA ALA A 235 14.98 31.69 -34.46
C ALA A 235 15.81 30.78 -35.37
N GLY A 236 15.86 29.46 -35.08
CA GLY A 236 16.55 28.46 -35.89
C GLY A 236 15.69 27.80 -36.99
N GLY A 237 14.37 28.00 -36.93
CA GLY A 237 13.43 27.24 -37.76
C GLY A 237 13.11 27.91 -39.12
N ARG A 238 13.33 27.18 -40.20
CA ARG A 238 12.96 27.58 -41.58
C ARG A 238 11.52 27.20 -41.94
N SER A 239 10.75 26.54 -41.06
CA SER A 239 9.39 26.03 -41.36
C SER A 239 8.32 26.91 -40.70
N SER A 240 7.44 27.46 -41.50
CA SER A 240 6.26 28.21 -41.05
C SER A 240 5.31 27.37 -40.20
N ALA A 241 5.22 26.06 -40.46
CA ALA A 241 4.40 25.13 -39.71
C ALA A 241 4.89 24.96 -38.24
N VAL A 242 6.21 24.86 -38.02
CA VAL A 242 6.82 24.78 -36.69
C VAL A 242 6.57 26.05 -35.90
N LEU A 243 6.81 27.22 -36.54
CA LEU A 243 6.57 28.52 -35.90
C LEU A 243 5.11 28.69 -35.46
N LEU A 244 4.17 28.34 -36.35
CA LEU A 244 2.73 28.41 -36.04
C LEU A 244 2.33 27.46 -34.90
N ALA A 245 2.82 26.21 -34.92
CA ALA A 245 2.54 25.23 -33.89
C ALA A 245 3.04 25.71 -32.54
N LEU A 246 4.30 26.10 -32.45
CA LEU A 246 4.93 26.55 -31.20
C LEU A 246 4.26 27.83 -30.67
N ARG A 247 3.92 28.78 -31.52
CA ARG A 247 3.19 30.00 -31.12
C ARG A 247 1.83 29.68 -30.50
N ARG A 248 1.12 28.69 -31.04
CA ARG A 248 -0.18 28.25 -30.49
C ARG A 248 -0.05 27.54 -29.14
N VAL A 249 0.97 26.69 -28.97
CA VAL A 249 1.25 25.99 -27.70
C VAL A 249 1.50 26.99 -26.57
N VAL A 250 2.21 28.07 -26.82
CA VAL A 250 2.57 29.10 -25.82
C VAL A 250 1.48 30.14 -25.61
N SER A 251 0.34 30.05 -26.29
CA SER A 251 -0.76 31.02 -26.12
C SER A 251 -1.28 31.04 -24.68
N GLY A 252 -1.70 32.22 -24.17
CA GLY A 252 -2.10 32.38 -22.76
C GLY A 252 -3.25 31.49 -22.32
N ASP A 253 -4.18 31.20 -23.23
CA ASP A 253 -5.32 30.30 -22.93
C ASP A 253 -4.87 28.82 -22.82
N GLN A 254 -3.87 28.42 -23.61
CA GLN A 254 -3.33 27.06 -23.57
C GLN A 254 -2.52 26.80 -22.30
N ARG A 255 -1.82 27.82 -21.77
CA ARG A 255 -1.04 27.75 -20.55
C ARG A 255 -1.88 27.28 -19.35
N ALA A 256 -3.04 27.93 -19.13
CA ALA A 256 -3.92 27.57 -18.01
C ALA A 256 -4.44 26.12 -18.11
N ARG A 257 -4.75 25.67 -19.33
CA ARG A 257 -5.22 24.31 -19.58
C ARG A 257 -4.13 23.27 -19.37
N THR A 258 -2.94 23.52 -19.89
CA THR A 258 -1.79 22.60 -19.72
C THR A 258 -1.49 22.41 -18.24
N ARG A 259 -1.49 23.48 -17.43
CA ARG A 259 -1.32 23.40 -15.99
C ARG A 259 -2.39 22.53 -15.33
N ALA A 260 -3.66 22.77 -15.66
CA ALA A 260 -4.78 22.05 -15.08
C ALA A 260 -4.78 20.56 -15.46
N VAL A 261 -4.43 20.24 -16.71
CA VAL A 261 -4.34 18.84 -17.19
C VAL A 261 -3.19 18.10 -16.53
N VAL A 262 -2.00 18.74 -16.44
CA VAL A 262 -0.84 18.13 -15.74
C VAL A 262 -1.16 17.94 -14.27
N ALA A 263 -1.76 18.93 -13.59
CA ALA A 263 -2.16 18.82 -12.20
C ALA A 263 -3.15 17.67 -11.97
N ALA A 264 -4.16 17.57 -12.82
CA ALA A 264 -5.13 16.47 -12.76
C ALA A 264 -4.48 15.11 -12.99
N GLY A 265 -3.56 14.99 -13.93
CA GLY A 265 -2.82 13.78 -14.23
C GLY A 265 -1.93 13.36 -13.06
N VAL A 266 -1.22 14.29 -12.43
CA VAL A 266 -0.35 14.00 -11.26
C VAL A 266 -1.18 13.53 -10.07
N VAL A 267 -2.31 14.19 -9.76
CA VAL A 267 -3.21 13.75 -8.69
C VAL A 267 -3.77 12.35 -8.98
N ALA A 268 -4.20 12.10 -10.21
CA ALA A 268 -4.71 10.79 -10.60
C ALA A 268 -3.65 9.69 -10.46
N VAL A 269 -2.42 9.94 -10.94
CA VAL A 269 -1.29 9.01 -10.81
C VAL A 269 -0.95 8.76 -9.35
N ALA A 270 -0.83 9.81 -8.52
CA ALA A 270 -0.50 9.66 -7.10
C ALA A 270 -1.57 8.86 -6.35
N ALA A 271 -2.85 9.16 -6.57
CA ALA A 271 -3.96 8.44 -5.93
C ALA A 271 -4.04 6.98 -6.39
N LEU A 272 -3.86 6.72 -7.69
CA LEU A 272 -3.86 5.36 -8.24
C LEU A 272 -2.67 4.54 -7.71
N THR A 273 -1.48 5.13 -7.65
CA THR A 273 -0.29 4.47 -7.08
C THR A 273 -0.48 4.14 -5.61
N ALA A 274 -1.04 5.07 -4.82
CA ALA A 274 -1.35 4.80 -3.42
C ALA A 274 -2.38 3.67 -3.27
N THR A 275 -3.35 3.59 -4.17
CA THR A 275 -4.35 2.50 -4.18
C THR A 275 -3.72 1.14 -4.51
N THR A 276 -2.87 1.07 -5.55
CA THR A 276 -2.19 -0.17 -5.94
C THR A 276 -1.15 -0.61 -4.92
N ALA A 277 -0.40 0.34 -4.36
CA ALA A 277 0.55 0.07 -3.28
C ALA A 277 -0.14 -0.49 -2.03
N ALA A 278 -1.30 0.07 -1.65
CA ALA A 278 -2.11 -0.45 -0.56
C ALA A 278 -2.62 -1.87 -0.84
N GLY A 279 -3.10 -2.14 -2.07
CA GLY A 279 -3.51 -3.48 -2.49
C GLY A 279 -2.37 -4.49 -2.45
N GLY A 280 -1.21 -4.15 -3.00
CA GLY A 280 -0.03 -5.02 -2.96
C GLY A 280 0.52 -5.22 -1.54
N TRP A 281 0.41 -4.21 -0.67
CA TRP A 281 0.74 -4.36 0.74
C TRP A 281 -0.23 -5.30 1.45
N ALA A 282 -1.54 -5.14 1.20
CA ALA A 282 -2.57 -6.02 1.75
C ALA A 282 -2.37 -7.48 1.35
N ASP A 283 -2.07 -7.72 0.07
CA ASP A 283 -1.78 -9.07 -0.43
C ASP A 283 -0.53 -9.68 0.26
N ARG A 284 0.53 -8.91 0.40
CA ARG A 284 1.74 -9.35 1.13
C ARG A 284 1.45 -9.63 2.60
N THR A 285 0.71 -8.74 3.27
CA THR A 285 0.34 -8.92 4.68
C THR A 285 -0.50 -10.16 4.87
N ALA A 286 -1.51 -10.38 4.02
CA ALA A 286 -2.35 -11.57 4.08
C ALA A 286 -1.56 -12.87 3.87
N ARG A 287 -0.56 -12.86 2.97
CA ARG A 287 0.34 -14.01 2.78
C ARG A 287 1.20 -14.27 4.01
N LEU A 288 1.74 -13.21 4.61
CA LEU A 288 2.53 -13.32 5.84
C LEU A 288 1.70 -13.85 7.00
N ASP A 289 0.49 -13.31 7.19
CA ASP A 289 -0.42 -13.70 8.28
C ASP A 289 -0.89 -15.15 8.14
N LEU A 290 -1.09 -15.64 6.90
CA LEU A 290 -1.42 -17.03 6.63
C LEU A 290 -0.23 -17.97 6.79
N GLY A 291 0.98 -17.54 6.46
CA GLY A 291 2.20 -18.35 6.49
C GLY A 291 2.30 -19.42 5.39
N GLY A 292 1.22 -19.72 4.69
CA GLY A 292 1.15 -20.72 3.60
C GLY A 292 -0.11 -20.56 2.75
N PRO A 293 -0.20 -21.26 1.59
CA PRO A 293 -1.37 -21.18 0.71
C PRO A 293 -2.68 -21.63 1.38
N VAL A 294 -2.60 -22.60 2.27
CA VAL A 294 -3.71 -23.08 3.10
C VAL A 294 -3.22 -23.16 4.54
N ARG A 295 -3.96 -22.55 5.45
CA ARG A 295 -3.73 -22.61 6.88
C ARG A 295 -4.83 -23.46 7.55
N VAL A 296 -4.43 -24.39 8.37
CA VAL A 296 -5.32 -25.22 9.16
C VAL A 296 -4.99 -24.99 10.62
N ALA A 297 -5.89 -24.36 11.37
CA ALA A 297 -5.75 -24.24 12.81
C ALA A 297 -6.16 -25.58 13.45
N LEU A 298 -5.39 -26.04 14.41
CA LEU A 298 -5.67 -27.22 15.19
C LEU A 298 -5.96 -26.77 16.63
N ASP A 299 -7.23 -26.81 16.98
CA ASP A 299 -7.63 -26.51 18.36
C ASP A 299 -7.30 -27.69 19.27
N ASP A 300 -6.91 -27.42 20.52
CA ASP A 300 -6.56 -28.42 21.54
C ASP A 300 -5.44 -29.42 21.15
N THR A 301 -4.58 -29.04 20.21
CA THR A 301 -3.46 -29.85 19.73
C THR A 301 -2.14 -29.18 20.10
N ASP A 302 -1.19 -29.91 20.63
CA ASP A 302 0.16 -29.41 20.89
C ASP A 302 1.06 -29.47 19.65
N ALA A 303 2.18 -28.73 19.69
CA ALA A 303 3.09 -28.60 18.54
C ALA A 303 3.79 -29.92 18.14
N LEU A 304 4.03 -30.82 19.10
CA LEU A 304 4.60 -32.15 18.83
C LEU A 304 3.59 -33.02 18.10
N SER A 305 2.33 -33.05 18.57
CA SER A 305 1.25 -33.79 17.92
C SER A 305 1.00 -33.31 16.51
N ALA A 306 1.01 -31.97 16.25
CA ALA A 306 0.91 -31.42 14.91
C ALA A 306 2.09 -31.83 14.02
N LEU A 307 3.31 -31.84 14.56
CA LEU A 307 4.50 -32.30 13.83
C LEU A 307 4.38 -33.77 13.43
N LEU A 308 3.91 -34.62 14.34
CA LEU A 308 3.69 -36.06 14.07
C LEU A 308 2.57 -36.28 13.07
N LEU A 309 1.43 -35.58 13.24
CA LEU A 309 0.29 -35.65 12.32
C LEU A 309 0.71 -35.30 10.88
N THR A 310 1.52 -34.27 10.70
CA THR A 310 2.02 -33.91 9.36
C THR A 310 2.93 -34.96 8.77
N ARG A 311 3.69 -35.70 9.60
CA ARG A 311 4.57 -36.78 9.14
C ARG A 311 3.80 -38.05 8.80
N ASP A 312 2.72 -38.34 9.51
CA ASP A 312 1.85 -39.48 9.25
C ASP A 312 1.03 -39.27 7.96
N LEU A 313 0.45 -38.09 7.77
CA LEU A 313 -0.37 -37.77 6.61
C LEU A 313 0.46 -37.49 5.36
N ASP A 314 1.68 -37.01 5.52
CA ASP A 314 2.63 -36.66 4.44
C ASP A 314 4.05 -37.08 4.80
N PRO A 315 4.38 -38.37 4.75
CA PRO A 315 5.73 -38.86 5.11
C PRO A 315 6.85 -38.24 4.28
N GLU A 316 6.58 -37.92 3.01
CA GLU A 316 7.56 -37.34 2.11
C GLU A 316 7.74 -35.82 2.28
N GLY A 317 6.90 -35.18 3.05
CA GLY A 317 6.95 -33.74 3.34
C GLY A 317 6.74 -32.87 2.11
N ARG A 318 5.84 -33.30 1.24
CA ARG A 318 5.53 -32.59 -0.02
C ARG A 318 4.43 -31.55 0.12
N TRP A 319 3.49 -31.81 1.02
CA TRP A 319 2.20 -31.10 1.07
C TRP A 319 1.97 -30.32 2.35
N LEU A 320 2.46 -30.85 3.48
CA LEU A 320 2.16 -30.36 4.82
C LEU A 320 3.40 -29.93 5.59
N MET A 321 3.25 -28.87 6.38
CA MET A 321 4.27 -28.37 7.30
C MET A 321 3.62 -27.98 8.63
N ALA A 322 4.13 -28.50 9.75
CA ALA A 322 3.71 -28.05 11.07
C ALA A 322 4.28 -26.66 11.37
N ALA A 323 3.47 -25.84 12.04
CA ALA A 323 3.83 -24.52 12.48
C ALA A 323 3.20 -24.23 13.85
N ALA A 324 3.84 -23.36 14.62
CA ALA A 324 3.28 -22.81 15.84
C ALA A 324 3.64 -21.32 15.94
N PHE A 325 2.82 -20.50 16.57
CA PHE A 325 3.18 -19.13 16.84
C PHE A 325 2.54 -18.61 18.13
N ASP A 326 3.24 -17.71 18.81
CA ASP A 326 2.77 -17.07 20.02
C ASP A 326 2.14 -15.72 19.68
N ASP A 327 0.80 -15.65 19.78
CA ASP A 327 -0.02 -14.46 19.54
C ASP A 327 -0.41 -13.71 20.84
N SER A 328 -0.06 -14.28 21.99
CA SER A 328 -0.46 -13.72 23.31
C SER A 328 0.30 -12.45 23.69
N ARG A 329 1.31 -12.05 22.90
CA ARG A 329 2.24 -10.98 23.24
C ARG A 329 1.87 -9.66 22.58
N THR A 330 1.85 -8.61 23.43
CA THR A 330 1.63 -7.24 22.99
C THR A 330 2.88 -6.68 22.29
N GLU A 331 2.78 -5.48 21.73
CA GLU A 331 3.81 -4.83 20.91
C GLU A 331 5.21 -4.73 21.53
N ALA A 332 5.29 -4.66 22.86
CA ALA A 332 6.54 -4.59 23.61
C ALA A 332 7.23 -5.94 23.78
N GLU A 333 6.56 -7.04 23.45
CA GLU A 333 7.03 -8.40 23.67
C GLU A 333 7.44 -9.07 22.35
N LEU A 334 8.43 -9.96 22.45
CA LEU A 334 8.94 -10.70 21.30
C LEU A 334 7.91 -11.71 20.80
N ARG A 335 7.35 -11.48 19.62
CA ARG A 335 6.56 -12.48 18.89
C ARG A 335 7.48 -13.50 18.26
N ILE A 336 7.11 -14.76 18.30
CA ILE A 336 7.89 -15.84 17.71
C ILE A 336 7.00 -16.81 16.94
N ALA A 337 7.47 -17.22 15.77
CA ALA A 337 6.92 -18.34 15.01
C ALA A 337 7.93 -19.47 14.96
N TRP A 338 7.44 -20.69 15.04
CA TRP A 338 8.19 -21.92 14.88
C TRP A 338 7.65 -22.68 13.68
N LEU A 339 8.49 -22.99 12.71
CA LEU A 339 8.11 -23.71 11.48
C LEU A 339 8.95 -25.00 11.35
N ASP A 340 8.39 -26.08 10.83
CA ASP A 340 9.17 -27.23 10.37
C ASP A 340 9.95 -26.84 9.11
N LEU A 341 11.11 -26.20 9.30
CA LEU A 341 11.90 -25.62 8.23
C LEU A 341 12.46 -26.65 7.25
N ALA A 342 12.44 -27.93 7.60
CA ALA A 342 12.82 -29.00 6.66
C ALA A 342 11.85 -29.12 5.47
N ARG A 343 10.59 -28.68 5.68
CA ARG A 343 9.51 -28.73 4.69
C ARG A 343 9.17 -27.38 4.07
N TYR A 344 9.72 -26.28 4.61
CA TYR A 344 9.39 -24.90 4.27
C TYR A 344 9.43 -24.62 2.77
N GLU A 345 10.55 -24.92 2.10
CA GLU A 345 10.72 -24.62 0.67
C GLU A 345 9.64 -25.29 -0.21
N ARG A 346 9.27 -26.52 0.13
CA ARG A 346 8.28 -27.28 -0.63
C ARG A 346 6.85 -26.84 -0.38
N VAL A 347 6.52 -26.42 0.85
CA VAL A 347 5.14 -26.12 1.25
C VAL A 347 4.80 -24.64 1.08
N SER A 348 5.67 -23.73 1.49
CA SER A 348 5.37 -22.30 1.58
C SER A 348 6.36 -21.40 0.86
N GLY A 349 7.51 -21.91 0.39
CA GLY A 349 8.59 -21.10 -0.17
C GLY A 349 8.15 -20.17 -1.29
N ASP A 350 7.56 -20.70 -2.36
CA ASP A 350 7.07 -19.90 -3.48
C ASP A 350 5.97 -18.90 -3.08
N PHE A 351 5.07 -19.29 -2.18
CA PHE A 351 3.99 -18.45 -1.71
C PHE A 351 4.50 -17.24 -0.93
N LEU A 352 5.47 -17.43 -0.06
CA LEU A 352 6.03 -16.40 0.80
C LEU A 352 7.12 -15.56 0.11
N ALA A 353 7.81 -16.09 -0.90
CA ALA A 353 8.70 -15.31 -1.75
C ALA A 353 7.95 -14.14 -2.41
N GLY A 354 6.72 -14.36 -2.86
CA GLY A 354 5.83 -13.32 -3.37
C GLY A 354 5.44 -12.25 -2.33
N ALA A 355 5.58 -12.55 -1.04
CA ALA A 355 5.34 -11.59 0.05
C ALA A 355 6.59 -10.81 0.49
N GLY A 356 7.76 -11.10 -0.09
CA GLY A 356 9.05 -10.50 0.31
C GLY A 356 9.60 -11.07 1.63
N ALA A 357 9.09 -12.21 2.06
CA ALA A 357 9.57 -12.97 3.22
C ALA A 357 10.32 -14.21 2.73
N ASP A 358 11.39 -14.00 1.97
CA ASP A 358 12.26 -15.10 1.54
C ASP A 358 13.15 -15.53 2.71
N VAL A 359 12.78 -16.63 3.34
CA VAL A 359 13.51 -17.28 4.43
C VAL A 359 14.48 -18.31 3.89
N GLY A 360 14.27 -18.75 2.64
CA GLY A 360 14.97 -19.89 2.04
C GLY A 360 16.48 -19.97 2.27
N PRO A 361 17.28 -18.92 1.97
CA PRO A 361 18.72 -18.96 2.20
C PRO A 361 19.15 -19.09 3.66
N GLY A 362 18.25 -18.78 4.61
CA GLY A 362 18.51 -18.83 6.05
C GLY A 362 18.13 -20.14 6.72
N THR A 363 17.31 -21.01 6.09
CA THR A 363 16.74 -22.21 6.75
C THR A 363 17.80 -23.22 7.18
N GLY A 364 18.88 -23.35 6.43
CA GLY A 364 19.99 -24.24 6.77
C GLY A 364 20.69 -23.84 8.09
N ALA A 365 20.91 -22.55 8.30
CA ALA A 365 21.53 -22.03 9.51
C ALA A 365 20.61 -22.20 10.74
N LEU A 366 19.30 -22.08 10.56
CA LEU A 366 18.32 -22.28 11.64
C LEU A 366 18.22 -23.73 12.11
N ARG A 367 18.56 -24.68 11.27
CA ARG A 367 18.58 -26.12 11.56
C ARG A 367 19.98 -26.63 11.96
N ALA A 368 20.94 -25.75 12.17
CA ALA A 368 22.30 -26.15 12.54
C ALA A 368 22.40 -26.65 14.00
N ALA A 369 21.43 -26.31 14.84
CA ALA A 369 21.36 -26.88 16.20
C ALA A 369 20.87 -28.33 16.16
N PRO A 370 21.26 -29.16 17.14
CA PRO A 370 20.76 -30.51 17.21
C PRO A 370 19.23 -30.53 17.30
N ALA A 371 18.60 -31.13 16.30
CA ALA A 371 17.15 -31.25 16.27
C ALA A 371 16.70 -32.40 17.19
N VAL A 372 15.54 -32.25 17.82
CA VAL A 372 14.91 -33.34 18.54
C VAL A 372 14.38 -34.35 17.53
N VAL A 373 14.76 -35.58 17.75
CA VAL A 373 14.13 -36.71 17.08
C VAL A 373 13.11 -37.27 18.07
N PRO A 374 11.79 -37.22 17.74
CA PRO A 374 10.81 -37.93 18.56
C PRO A 374 11.20 -39.42 18.62
N VAL A 375 11.18 -39.96 19.83
CA VAL A 375 11.46 -41.36 20.10
C VAL A 375 10.15 -42.11 20.38
N THR A 376 10.10 -43.38 19.97
CA THR A 376 8.95 -44.24 20.21
C THR A 376 9.39 -45.46 21.02
N GLY A 377 8.56 -45.87 21.95
CA GLY A 377 8.83 -47.06 22.73
C GLY A 377 7.77 -47.27 23.79
N ASP A 378 7.61 -48.50 24.20
CA ASP A 378 6.67 -48.94 25.26
C ASP A 378 7.35 -49.25 26.59
N ALA A 379 8.70 -49.18 26.62
CA ALA A 379 9.48 -49.47 27.81
C ALA A 379 10.79 -48.67 27.85
N VAL A 380 11.14 -48.16 29.04
CA VAL A 380 12.44 -47.58 29.36
C VAL A 380 13.29 -48.67 30.04
N THR A 381 14.48 -48.91 29.51
CA THR A 381 15.46 -49.84 30.07
C THR A 381 16.69 -49.07 30.54
N VAL A 382 17.13 -49.29 31.76
CA VAL A 382 18.33 -48.73 32.36
C VAL A 382 19.27 -49.86 32.77
N ALA A 383 20.51 -49.83 32.26
CA ALA A 383 21.57 -50.71 32.74
C ALA A 383 22.66 -49.89 33.44
N ARG A 384 23.22 -50.40 34.54
CA ARG A 384 24.26 -49.71 35.32
C ARG A 384 25.52 -50.57 35.49
N VAL A 385 26.65 -49.89 35.70
CA VAL A 385 27.96 -50.56 35.86
C VAL A 385 28.10 -51.23 37.25
N ASP A 386 27.73 -50.48 38.32
CA ASP A 386 27.86 -50.97 39.70
C ASP A 386 26.48 -51.19 40.35
N PRO A 387 26.09 -52.44 40.61
CA PRO A 387 24.81 -52.77 41.25
C PRO A 387 24.82 -52.71 42.77
N ALA A 388 25.88 -52.25 43.45
CA ALA A 388 26.05 -52.37 44.90
C ALA A 388 24.99 -51.63 45.75
N ARG A 389 24.40 -50.54 45.21
CA ARG A 389 23.44 -49.70 45.95
C ARG A 389 22.13 -49.63 45.23
N ALA A 390 21.03 -49.50 45.99
CA ALA A 390 19.74 -49.20 45.41
C ALA A 390 19.75 -47.75 44.82
N VAL A 391 19.23 -47.54 43.60
CA VAL A 391 19.11 -46.25 42.96
C VAL A 391 17.84 -46.20 42.12
N THR A 392 17.22 -45.06 42.05
CA THR A 392 16.10 -44.81 41.16
C THR A 392 16.55 -43.82 40.08
N VAL A 393 16.38 -44.22 38.82
CA VAL A 393 16.64 -43.36 37.67
C VAL A 393 15.29 -42.91 37.11
N SER A 394 15.12 -41.64 36.95
CA SER A 394 13.90 -41.01 36.40
C SER A 394 14.19 -40.33 35.06
N LEU A 395 13.41 -40.68 34.05
CA LEU A 395 13.45 -40.12 32.74
C LEU A 395 12.19 -39.26 32.52
N THR A 396 12.36 -37.97 32.34
CA THR A 396 11.26 -37.05 32.08
C THR A 396 10.99 -36.99 30.55
N LEU A 397 9.75 -37.21 30.20
CA LEU A 397 9.28 -37.37 28.83
C LEU A 397 8.17 -36.37 28.54
N LEU A 398 8.27 -35.64 27.43
CA LEU A 398 7.17 -34.85 26.87
C LEU A 398 6.42 -35.76 25.91
N THR A 399 5.16 -36.01 26.20
CA THR A 399 4.30 -36.94 25.45
C THR A 399 3.60 -36.25 24.29
N ALA A 400 3.08 -37.00 23.32
CA ALA A 400 2.30 -36.48 22.20
C ALA A 400 0.99 -35.80 22.62
N ASP A 401 0.51 -36.09 23.84
CA ASP A 401 -0.70 -35.46 24.41
C ASP A 401 -0.34 -34.22 25.27
N ALA A 402 0.84 -33.64 25.04
CA ALA A 402 1.37 -32.45 25.68
C ALA A 402 1.52 -32.52 27.21
N GLY A 403 1.54 -33.72 27.76
CA GLY A 403 1.81 -33.95 29.17
C GLY A 403 3.29 -34.25 29.45
N LEU A 404 3.80 -33.83 30.61
CA LEU A 404 5.03 -34.36 31.13
C LEU A 404 4.74 -35.69 31.85
N ASP A 405 5.40 -36.75 31.41
CA ASP A 405 5.37 -38.05 32.09
C ASP A 405 6.76 -38.35 32.63
N THR A 406 6.83 -39.09 33.71
CA THR A 406 8.12 -39.47 34.32
C THR A 406 8.20 -40.98 34.43
N ALA A 407 9.01 -41.58 33.58
CA ALA A 407 9.35 -42.99 33.70
C ALA A 407 10.38 -43.18 34.80
N THR A 408 10.01 -43.92 35.82
CA THR A 408 10.85 -44.15 37.00
C THR A 408 11.29 -45.60 37.03
N VAL A 409 12.58 -45.86 36.88
CA VAL A 409 13.19 -47.19 36.93
C VAL A 409 13.87 -47.34 38.29
N ALA A 410 13.30 -48.14 39.17
CA ALA A 410 13.91 -48.49 40.45
C ALA A 410 14.84 -49.71 40.25
N LEU A 411 16.09 -49.56 40.66
CA LEU A 411 17.13 -50.59 40.62
C LEU A 411 17.51 -50.96 42.04
N GLY A 412 17.10 -52.12 42.47
CA GLY A 412 17.46 -52.69 43.85
C GLY A 412 18.94 -53.01 43.96
N ALA A 413 19.46 -53.13 45.17
CA ALA A 413 20.84 -53.59 45.36
C ALA A 413 21.02 -55.01 44.77
N GLY A 414 22.02 -55.17 43.93
CA GLY A 414 22.25 -56.41 43.16
C GLY A 414 21.65 -56.44 41.73
N GLU A 415 20.76 -55.55 41.40
CA GLU A 415 20.13 -55.44 40.04
C GLU A 415 20.98 -54.61 39.12
N ALA A 416 21.48 -55.21 38.06
CA ALA A 416 22.27 -54.48 37.03
C ALA A 416 21.41 -53.82 35.94
N VAL A 417 20.20 -54.31 35.70
CA VAL A 417 19.29 -53.84 34.68
C VAL A 417 17.87 -53.75 35.22
N GLY A 418 17.18 -52.66 34.94
CA GLY A 418 15.77 -52.47 35.27
C GLY A 418 15.01 -51.99 34.04
N THR A 419 13.73 -52.35 33.98
CA THR A 419 12.85 -51.94 32.88
C THR A 419 11.50 -51.49 33.44
N VAL A 420 10.95 -50.40 32.95
CA VAL A 420 9.62 -49.91 33.29
C VAL A 420 8.82 -49.72 32.01
N ALA A 421 7.55 -50.11 32.02
CA ALA A 421 6.64 -49.86 30.90
C ALA A 421 6.23 -48.37 30.84
N VAL A 422 6.18 -47.82 29.65
CA VAL A 422 5.83 -46.42 29.39
C VAL A 422 4.82 -46.38 28.26
N SER A 423 3.54 -46.37 28.56
CA SER A 423 2.48 -46.34 27.54
C SER A 423 2.36 -44.98 26.83
N SER A 424 2.79 -43.91 27.48
CA SER A 424 2.74 -42.55 26.99
C SER A 424 3.64 -42.30 25.75
N CYS A 425 4.69 -43.11 25.56
CA CYS A 425 5.60 -43.02 24.40
C CYS A 425 5.25 -44.01 23.28
N ALA A 426 4.12 -44.69 23.33
CA ALA A 426 3.73 -45.65 22.31
C ALA A 426 3.56 -45.01 20.92
N ARG A 427 3.10 -43.77 20.83
CA ARG A 427 3.04 -43.02 19.57
C ARG A 427 4.36 -42.28 19.28
N ALA A 428 4.75 -41.39 20.15
CA ALA A 428 6.03 -40.69 20.17
C ALA A 428 6.16 -39.86 21.47
N CYS A 429 7.37 -39.62 21.91
CA CYS A 429 7.68 -38.68 22.97
C CYS A 429 9.04 -38.04 22.76
N VAL A 430 9.34 -36.98 23.52
CA VAL A 430 10.62 -36.30 23.53
C VAL A 430 11.23 -36.45 24.93
N VAL A 431 12.50 -36.84 24.98
CA VAL A 431 13.23 -36.90 26.24
C VAL A 431 13.64 -35.47 26.63
N VAL A 432 13.22 -35.06 27.84
CA VAL A 432 13.44 -33.70 28.35
C VAL A 432 14.51 -33.70 29.46
N GLY A 433 14.56 -34.74 30.25
CA GLY A 433 15.48 -34.79 31.39
C GLY A 433 15.78 -36.20 31.90
N LEU A 434 16.90 -36.30 32.58
CA LEU A 434 17.36 -37.54 33.22
C LEU A 434 17.92 -37.22 34.61
N ALA A 435 17.45 -37.89 35.64
CA ALA A 435 17.91 -37.70 37.00
C ALA A 435 18.07 -39.03 37.72
N ALA A 436 18.83 -39.05 38.81
CA ALA A 436 18.98 -40.21 39.67
C ALA A 436 18.90 -39.79 41.15
N THR A 437 18.45 -40.70 42.02
CA THR A 437 18.37 -40.45 43.47
C THR A 437 19.69 -40.62 44.20
N ALA A 438 20.67 -41.26 43.57
CA ALA A 438 22.04 -41.43 44.09
C ALA A 438 23.03 -41.44 42.93
N PRO A 439 24.33 -41.15 43.15
CA PRO A 439 25.31 -41.22 42.10
C PRO A 439 25.35 -42.62 41.46
N VAL A 440 25.22 -42.69 40.15
CA VAL A 440 25.20 -43.94 39.39
C VAL A 440 25.84 -43.78 38.04
N GLU A 441 26.61 -44.79 37.62
CA GLU A 441 27.15 -44.91 36.29
C GLU A 441 26.24 -45.85 35.47
N VAL A 442 25.60 -45.27 34.41
CA VAL A 442 24.66 -45.97 33.55
C VAL A 442 25.41 -46.43 32.29
N SER A 443 25.41 -47.72 32.03
CA SER A 443 26.05 -48.36 30.88
C SER A 443 25.08 -48.69 29.74
N GLY A 444 23.78 -48.52 29.96
CA GLY A 444 22.73 -48.68 28.97
C GLY A 444 21.51 -47.88 29.34
N LEU A 445 21.00 -47.06 28.41
CA LEU A 445 19.77 -46.32 28.56
C LEU A 445 19.00 -46.39 27.24
N GLY A 446 17.87 -47.06 27.26
CA GLY A 446 17.07 -47.25 26.04
C GLY A 446 15.60 -46.92 26.25
N LEU A 447 14.95 -46.44 25.21
CA LEU A 447 13.50 -46.33 25.11
C LEU A 447 13.06 -47.12 23.87
N GLY A 448 12.38 -48.22 24.06
CA GLY A 448 12.08 -49.15 22.98
C GLY A 448 13.38 -49.64 22.31
N THR A 449 13.51 -49.38 21.03
CA THR A 449 14.72 -49.72 20.24
C THR A 449 15.74 -48.59 20.17
N THR A 450 15.45 -47.42 20.73
CA THR A 450 16.30 -46.22 20.64
C THR A 450 17.31 -46.23 21.79
N ASP A 451 18.61 -46.19 21.49
CA ASP A 451 19.69 -46.02 22.45
C ASP A 451 19.82 -44.51 22.81
N LEU A 452 19.49 -44.16 24.03
CA LEU A 452 19.56 -42.79 24.53
C LEU A 452 20.96 -42.42 25.04
N LEU A 453 21.88 -43.37 25.26
CA LEU A 453 23.28 -43.06 25.57
C LEU A 453 24.03 -42.47 24.42
N ALA A 454 23.58 -42.74 23.19
CA ALA A 454 24.15 -42.12 21.96
C ALA A 454 23.82 -40.64 21.87
N ALA A 455 22.88 -40.10 22.64
CA ALA A 455 22.56 -38.69 22.73
C ALA A 455 23.62 -37.89 23.52
N ALA A 456 23.89 -36.68 23.10
CA ALA A 456 24.73 -35.78 23.89
C ALA A 456 23.92 -35.20 25.05
N TRP A 457 24.48 -35.25 26.26
CA TRP A 457 23.86 -34.80 27.50
C TRP A 457 24.62 -33.62 28.11
N THR A 458 23.92 -32.68 28.71
CA THR A 458 24.46 -31.54 29.46
C THR A 458 23.85 -31.51 30.86
N ARG A 459 24.55 -30.90 31.82
CA ARG A 459 24.00 -30.66 33.15
C ARG A 459 22.93 -29.58 33.06
N ALA A 460 21.75 -29.86 33.61
CA ALA A 460 20.68 -28.87 33.75
C ALA A 460 20.89 -28.14 35.09
N GLU A 461 21.04 -26.83 35.08
CA GLU A 461 21.01 -26.02 36.30
C GLU A 461 19.58 -25.89 36.83
N PRO A 462 19.37 -25.91 38.16
CA PRO A 462 18.05 -25.70 38.77
C PRO A 462 17.44 -24.33 38.48
N SER A 463 18.24 -23.38 38.00
CA SER A 463 17.85 -22.00 37.65
C SER A 463 17.73 -21.72 36.15
N GLY A 464 17.86 -22.74 35.27
CA GLY A 464 17.62 -22.60 33.83
C GLY A 464 18.72 -21.91 33.02
N GLY A 465 19.92 -21.69 33.60
CA GLY A 465 21.07 -21.18 32.85
C GLY A 465 21.95 -22.32 32.30
N PRO A 466 22.55 -22.17 31.09
CA PRO A 466 23.51 -23.15 30.59
C PRO A 466 24.82 -23.07 31.42
N THR A 467 25.24 -24.17 32.03
CA THR A 467 26.64 -24.31 32.48
C THR A 467 27.50 -24.78 31.32
N ASP A 468 28.71 -24.23 31.17
CA ASP A 468 29.72 -24.56 30.16
C ASP A 468 30.30 -25.99 30.30
N GLY A 469 29.49 -26.94 30.71
CA GLY A 469 29.91 -28.31 30.94
C GLY A 469 29.14 -29.31 30.07
N THR A 470 29.52 -29.50 28.82
CA THR A 470 29.17 -30.75 28.09
C THR A 470 29.76 -31.94 28.87
N VAL A 471 28.91 -32.84 29.28
CA VAL A 471 29.38 -34.14 29.76
C VAL A 471 29.71 -34.96 28.51
N ASP A 472 30.91 -34.77 27.97
CA ASP A 472 31.43 -35.57 26.88
C ASP A 472 31.70 -36.98 27.40
N GLY A 473 30.66 -37.79 27.43
CA GLY A 473 30.89 -39.23 27.35
C GLY A 473 31.17 -39.54 25.89
N PRO A 474 32.28 -40.18 25.55
CA PRO A 474 32.50 -40.70 24.20
C PRO A 474 31.30 -41.57 23.84
N ALA A 475 30.71 -41.31 22.66
CA ALA A 475 29.53 -42.03 22.19
C ALA A 475 29.72 -43.56 22.45
N GLY A 476 28.98 -44.12 23.38
CA GLY A 476 28.84 -45.54 23.59
C GLY A 476 29.50 -46.18 24.79
N SER A 477 29.98 -45.45 25.85
CA SER A 477 30.60 -46.12 26.97
C SER A 477 29.82 -46.10 28.30
N SER A 478 29.52 -45.00 28.89
CA SER A 478 28.68 -44.87 30.09
C SER A 478 28.36 -43.41 30.42
N LEU A 479 27.29 -43.17 31.17
CA LEU A 479 26.84 -41.86 31.61
C LEU A 479 26.79 -41.79 33.12
N THR A 480 27.51 -40.86 33.73
CA THR A 480 27.48 -40.68 35.20
C THR A 480 26.38 -39.68 35.56
N LEU A 481 25.41 -40.15 36.36
CA LEU A 481 24.34 -39.35 36.94
C LEU A 481 24.68 -38.94 38.36
N ASP A 482 24.52 -37.64 38.65
CA ASP A 482 24.65 -37.10 40.00
C ASP A 482 23.27 -36.59 40.47
N PRO A 483 22.79 -36.94 41.65
CA PRO A 483 21.48 -36.50 42.14
C PRO A 483 21.37 -35.00 42.32
N SER A 484 22.47 -34.28 42.46
CA SER A 484 22.50 -32.81 42.57
C SER A 484 22.51 -32.10 41.24
N ALA A 485 22.72 -32.82 40.13
CA ALA A 485 22.89 -32.23 38.78
C ALA A 485 22.17 -33.09 37.73
N PRO A 486 20.85 -32.93 37.58
CA PRO A 486 20.09 -33.63 36.57
C PRO A 486 20.68 -33.30 35.17
N LEU A 487 20.53 -34.23 34.26
CA LEU A 487 21.00 -34.09 32.87
C LEU A 487 19.80 -33.75 31.97
N ALA A 488 20.06 -32.91 30.96
CA ALA A 488 19.15 -32.66 29.86
C ALA A 488 19.86 -32.98 28.55
N PRO A 489 19.15 -33.38 27.49
CA PRO A 489 19.74 -33.48 26.17
C PRO A 489 20.43 -32.16 25.77
N SER A 490 21.63 -32.21 25.19
CA SER A 490 22.37 -30.99 24.81
C SER A 490 21.59 -30.15 23.81
N ALA A 491 20.72 -30.78 23.03
CA ALA A 491 19.75 -30.09 22.18
C ALA A 491 18.79 -29.18 22.96
N ALA A 492 18.47 -29.50 24.22
CA ALA A 492 17.56 -28.72 25.06
C ALA A 492 18.22 -27.44 25.61
N THR A 493 19.53 -27.42 25.76
CA THR A 493 20.31 -26.32 26.36
C THR A 493 21.04 -25.46 25.30
N ALA A 494 21.23 -25.99 24.10
CA ALA A 494 21.87 -25.26 23.01
C ALA A 494 21.10 -23.98 22.64
N PRO A 495 21.80 -22.88 22.34
CA PRO A 495 21.14 -21.67 21.85
C PRO A 495 20.33 -21.96 20.61
N ILE A 496 19.09 -21.45 20.57
CA ILE A 496 18.21 -21.60 19.40
C ILE A 496 18.65 -20.59 18.32
N PRO A 497 19.05 -21.04 17.13
CA PRO A 497 19.30 -20.12 16.04
C PRO A 497 17.96 -19.53 15.54
N VAL A 498 17.91 -18.19 15.42
CA VAL A 498 16.71 -17.46 15.04
C VAL A 498 17.00 -16.47 13.90
N LEU A 499 16.01 -16.27 13.03
CA LEU A 499 15.95 -15.09 12.18
C LEU A 499 15.15 -14.00 12.88
N THR A 500 15.59 -12.76 12.73
CA THR A 500 14.93 -11.58 13.27
C THR A 500 14.23 -10.79 12.19
N ALA A 501 13.13 -10.13 12.54
CA ALA A 501 12.55 -9.05 11.76
C ALA A 501 12.40 -7.82 12.65
N GLY A 502 12.74 -6.65 12.10
CA GLY A 502 12.78 -5.42 12.88
C GLY A 502 13.91 -5.41 13.90
N ARG A 503 13.74 -4.62 14.96
CA ARG A 503 14.68 -4.59 16.10
C ARG A 503 14.01 -5.24 17.29
N PRO A 504 14.18 -6.54 17.50
CA PRO A 504 13.63 -7.18 18.69
C PRO A 504 14.25 -6.57 19.94
N ALA A 505 13.43 -6.25 20.93
CA ALA A 505 13.90 -5.83 22.25
C ALA A 505 14.41 -7.07 22.99
N TRP A 506 15.73 -7.31 22.92
CA TRP A 506 16.35 -8.39 23.67
C TRP A 506 16.33 -8.09 25.19
N PRO A 507 16.12 -9.10 26.04
CA PRO A 507 16.32 -8.95 27.47
C PRO A 507 17.75 -8.47 27.82
N ASP A 508 17.91 -7.74 28.91
CA ASP A 508 19.22 -7.27 29.38
C ASP A 508 20.24 -8.40 29.61
N ALA A 509 19.76 -9.62 29.90
CA ALA A 509 20.58 -10.82 30.09
C ALA A 509 21.15 -11.41 28.76
N GLY A 510 20.86 -10.80 27.62
CA GLY A 510 21.28 -11.26 26.30
C GLY A 510 20.12 -11.81 25.45
N PRO A 511 20.40 -12.25 24.21
CA PRO A 511 19.37 -12.79 23.34
C PRO A 511 18.80 -14.08 23.92
N ALA A 512 17.53 -14.02 24.33
CA ALA A 512 16.78 -15.16 24.80
C ALA A 512 15.39 -15.15 24.19
N VAL A 513 14.86 -16.33 23.88
CA VAL A 513 13.55 -16.50 23.27
C VAL A 513 12.65 -17.34 24.17
N PRO A 514 11.33 -17.10 24.15
CA PRO A 514 10.40 -17.99 24.79
C PRO A 514 10.53 -19.39 24.19
N GLY A 515 10.60 -20.40 25.04
CA GLY A 515 10.51 -21.78 24.61
C GLY A 515 9.07 -22.17 24.29
N ILE A 516 8.89 -23.13 23.39
CA ILE A 516 7.56 -23.62 22.99
C ILE A 516 6.80 -24.27 24.16
N GLY A 517 7.50 -24.74 25.16
CA GLY A 517 6.96 -25.35 26.39
C GLY A 517 7.11 -24.48 27.63
N GLY A 518 7.18 -23.14 27.49
CA GLY A 518 7.45 -22.23 28.60
C GLY A 518 8.94 -22.03 28.85
N GLY A 519 9.27 -21.19 29.82
CA GLY A 519 10.65 -20.83 30.09
C GLY A 519 11.27 -19.93 29.01
N SER A 520 12.56 -19.61 29.16
CA SER A 520 13.35 -18.81 28.25
C SER A 520 14.60 -19.57 27.87
N ARG A 521 14.93 -19.57 26.56
CA ARG A 521 16.13 -20.26 26.07
C ARG A 521 17.08 -19.24 25.43
N PRO A 522 18.40 -19.43 25.57
CA PRO A 522 19.36 -18.62 24.84
C PRO A 522 19.07 -18.68 23.32
N ALA A 523 19.27 -17.59 22.64
CA ALA A 523 19.08 -17.51 21.20
C ALA A 523 20.32 -16.95 20.51
N THR A 524 20.53 -17.33 19.26
CA THR A 524 21.57 -16.77 18.39
C THR A 524 20.91 -16.23 17.12
N ALA A 525 20.99 -14.91 16.91
CA ALA A 525 20.50 -14.30 15.69
C ALA A 525 21.40 -14.70 14.51
N THR A 526 20.82 -15.34 13.51
CA THR A 526 21.52 -15.81 12.30
C THR A 526 21.38 -14.85 11.11
N GLY A 527 20.42 -13.92 11.20
CA GLY A 527 20.20 -12.93 10.16
C GLY A 527 18.99 -12.06 10.46
N ASP A 528 18.88 -10.94 9.72
CA ASP A 528 17.75 -10.03 9.80
C ASP A 528 16.96 -10.02 8.49
N ARG A 529 15.65 -9.88 8.58
CA ARG A 529 14.70 -9.84 7.45
C ARG A 529 13.74 -8.67 7.60
N THR A 530 13.18 -8.22 6.50
CA THR A 530 12.17 -7.15 6.52
C THR A 530 10.82 -7.61 7.07
N ALA A 531 10.53 -8.90 6.93
CA ALA A 531 9.34 -9.54 7.47
C ALA A 531 9.53 -11.06 7.57
N LEU A 532 8.82 -11.69 8.49
CA LEU A 532 8.83 -13.13 8.73
C LEU A 532 7.41 -13.71 8.63
N PRO A 533 7.25 -14.97 8.19
CA PRO A 533 5.97 -15.67 8.17
C PRO A 533 5.33 -15.68 9.56
N LEU A 534 4.00 -15.53 9.61
CA LEU A 534 3.14 -15.52 10.80
C LEU A 534 3.41 -14.38 11.79
N VAL A 535 4.58 -13.77 11.77
CA VAL A 535 5.02 -12.74 12.72
C VAL A 535 4.96 -11.33 12.14
N GLY A 536 5.19 -11.19 10.83
CA GLY A 536 5.22 -9.91 10.15
C GLY A 536 6.55 -9.18 10.27
N ALA A 537 6.52 -7.84 10.47
CA ALA A 537 7.70 -6.97 10.42
C ALA A 537 8.48 -6.87 11.74
N ALA A 538 8.01 -7.48 12.82
CA ALA A 538 8.70 -7.46 14.10
C ALA A 538 8.51 -8.78 14.84
N GLY A 539 9.60 -9.48 15.11
CA GLY A 539 9.63 -10.73 15.85
C GLY A 539 10.70 -11.70 15.38
N LEU A 540 10.50 -12.96 15.67
CA LEU A 540 11.49 -14.03 15.54
C LEU A 540 10.92 -15.23 14.79
N LEU A 541 11.79 -15.95 14.08
CA LEU A 541 11.48 -17.22 13.46
C LEU A 541 12.52 -18.26 13.88
N ALA A 542 12.06 -19.41 14.34
CA ALA A 542 12.90 -20.53 14.70
C ALA A 542 12.42 -21.85 14.03
N ASP A 543 13.27 -22.86 14.07
CA ASP A 543 12.93 -24.21 13.62
C ASP A 543 12.12 -24.95 14.69
N LEU A 544 10.94 -25.47 14.31
CA LEU A 544 10.02 -26.13 15.23
C LEU A 544 10.63 -27.39 15.90
N PRO A 545 11.23 -28.34 15.15
CA PRO A 545 11.91 -29.48 15.76
C PRO A 545 13.01 -29.08 16.74
N THR A 546 13.79 -28.05 16.44
CA THR A 546 14.85 -27.54 17.31
C THR A 546 14.26 -26.93 18.60
N ALA A 547 13.16 -26.20 18.50
CA ALA A 547 12.49 -25.59 19.64
C ALA A 547 11.86 -26.63 20.60
N LEU A 548 11.31 -27.71 20.03
CA LEU A 548 10.73 -28.81 20.81
C LEU A 548 11.75 -29.53 21.71
N ALA A 549 13.06 -29.44 21.39
CA ALA A 549 14.13 -30.02 22.19
C ALA A 549 14.15 -29.52 23.66
N GLY A 550 13.69 -28.33 23.92
CA GLY A 550 13.67 -27.74 25.27
C GLY A 550 12.27 -27.52 25.82
N ALA A 551 11.26 -28.15 25.23
CA ALA A 551 9.89 -28.02 25.69
C ALA A 551 9.72 -28.70 27.05
N VAL A 552 9.28 -27.95 28.06
CA VAL A 552 9.11 -28.43 29.42
C VAL A 552 7.63 -28.69 29.73
N ASP A 553 6.72 -27.99 29.02
CA ASP A 553 5.28 -28.15 29.20
C ASP A 553 4.55 -27.61 27.94
N SER A 554 3.30 -28.00 27.74
CA SER A 554 2.43 -27.40 26.75
C SER A 554 1.94 -26.04 27.25
N VAL A 555 2.33 -24.95 26.59
CA VAL A 555 1.95 -23.60 27.01
C VAL A 555 0.59 -23.22 26.44
N SER A 556 -0.29 -22.75 27.31
CA SER A 556 -1.47 -22.01 26.95
C SER A 556 -1.05 -20.70 26.28
N GLY A 557 -1.51 -20.43 25.05
CA GLY A 557 -1.23 -19.20 24.31
C GLY A 557 -0.44 -19.37 23.01
N VAL A 558 0.09 -20.56 22.74
CA VAL A 558 0.68 -20.89 21.45
C VAL A 558 -0.40 -21.43 20.52
N GLN A 559 -0.58 -20.79 19.36
CA GLN A 559 -1.45 -21.30 18.32
C GLN A 559 -0.70 -22.35 17.49
N VAL A 560 -1.27 -23.54 17.39
CA VAL A 560 -0.71 -24.63 16.61
C VAL A 560 -1.43 -24.73 15.26
N LEU A 561 -0.67 -24.82 14.19
CA LEU A 561 -1.13 -24.76 12.83
C LEU A 561 -0.51 -25.86 11.98
N VAL A 562 -1.23 -26.25 10.93
CA VAL A 562 -0.66 -26.95 9.79
C VAL A 562 -0.79 -26.08 8.58
N LEU A 563 0.33 -25.81 7.90
CA LEU A 563 0.36 -25.11 6.63
C LEU A 563 0.38 -26.14 5.50
N ALA A 564 -0.43 -25.92 4.48
CA ALA A 564 -0.54 -26.84 3.37
C ALA A 564 -0.41 -26.11 2.02
N ARG A 565 0.05 -26.80 1.00
CA ARG A 565 0.12 -26.31 -0.37
C ARG A 565 -1.27 -26.11 -0.96
N ALA A 566 -1.38 -25.25 -1.97
CA ALA A 566 -2.63 -25.02 -2.69
C ALA A 566 -3.14 -26.27 -3.44
N ASP A 567 -2.23 -27.13 -3.88
CA ASP A 567 -2.49 -28.36 -4.64
C ASP A 567 -2.43 -29.63 -3.75
N THR A 568 -2.60 -29.47 -2.44
CA THR A 568 -2.65 -30.60 -1.50
C THR A 568 -3.81 -31.53 -1.83
N PRO A 569 -3.58 -32.84 -1.92
CA PRO A 569 -4.63 -33.82 -2.20
C PRO A 569 -5.77 -33.77 -1.22
N ALA A 570 -6.99 -34.06 -1.71
CA ALA A 570 -8.21 -33.94 -0.91
C ALA A 570 -8.28 -34.94 0.28
N ASP A 571 -7.68 -36.11 0.14
CA ASP A 571 -7.55 -37.15 1.16
C ASP A 571 -6.63 -36.69 2.30
N VAL A 572 -5.52 -36.03 1.99
CA VAL A 572 -4.63 -35.42 3.00
C VAL A 572 -5.33 -34.32 3.77
N LEU A 573 -6.07 -33.43 3.05
CA LEU A 573 -6.88 -32.40 3.71
C LEU A 573 -8.06 -32.99 4.52
N ALA A 574 -8.60 -34.14 4.12
CA ALA A 574 -9.61 -34.84 4.89
C ALA A 574 -9.02 -35.37 6.21
N GLY A 575 -7.82 -35.96 6.20
CA GLY A 575 -7.13 -36.38 7.40
C GLY A 575 -6.90 -35.25 8.40
N LEU A 576 -6.59 -34.02 7.93
CA LEU A 576 -6.50 -32.84 8.80
C LEU A 576 -7.85 -32.44 9.40
N ARG A 577 -8.96 -32.56 8.65
CA ARG A 577 -10.32 -32.29 9.16
C ARG A 577 -10.75 -33.32 10.20
N ASP A 578 -10.41 -34.58 9.97
CA ASP A 578 -10.68 -35.67 10.92
C ASP A 578 -9.93 -35.48 12.24
N ALA A 579 -8.77 -34.79 12.20
CA ALA A 579 -8.04 -34.33 13.36
C ALA A 579 -8.56 -33.01 13.98
N GLY A 580 -9.75 -32.54 13.55
CA GLY A 580 -10.38 -31.31 14.07
C GLY A 580 -9.97 -30.02 13.38
N GLY A 581 -9.13 -30.08 12.35
CA GLY A 581 -8.62 -28.90 11.67
C GLY A 581 -9.61 -28.26 10.67
N VAL A 582 -9.70 -26.94 10.66
CA VAL A 582 -10.49 -26.17 9.70
C VAL A 582 -9.55 -25.49 8.69
N PRO A 583 -9.54 -25.92 7.42
CA PRO A 583 -8.67 -25.31 6.41
C PRO A 583 -9.22 -23.95 5.95
N VAL A 584 -8.36 -22.93 5.97
CA VAL A 584 -8.60 -21.60 5.41
C VAL A 584 -7.60 -21.35 4.28
N GLY A 585 -8.12 -21.24 3.06
CA GLY A 585 -7.31 -20.93 1.89
C GLY A 585 -7.02 -19.43 1.74
N PHE A 586 -6.00 -19.10 0.97
CA PHE A 586 -5.70 -17.72 0.63
C PHE A 586 -6.81 -17.12 -0.24
N GLY A 587 -7.56 -16.18 0.31
CA GLY A 587 -8.67 -15.48 -0.36
C GLY A 587 -8.26 -14.15 -1.02
N GLY A 588 -6.97 -13.80 -1.00
CA GLY A 588 -6.47 -12.49 -1.47
C GLY A 588 -6.24 -11.49 -0.34
N GLY A 589 -5.64 -10.36 -0.69
CA GLY A 589 -5.20 -9.35 0.28
C GLY A 589 -6.30 -8.47 0.87
N ASP A 590 -7.54 -8.57 0.38
CA ASP A 590 -8.62 -7.67 0.80
C ASP A 590 -8.95 -7.80 2.30
N ALA A 591 -8.83 -9.00 2.86
CA ALA A 591 -9.04 -9.26 4.28
C ALA A 591 -7.97 -8.60 5.20
N ALA A 592 -6.78 -8.30 4.67
CA ALA A 592 -5.73 -7.59 5.42
C ALA A 592 -6.00 -6.08 5.55
N LEU A 593 -6.93 -5.55 4.75
CA LEU A 593 -7.40 -4.17 4.83
C LEU A 593 -8.77 -4.15 5.50
N GLU A 594 -8.79 -4.00 6.81
CA GLU A 594 -10.03 -3.95 7.59
C GLU A 594 -10.46 -2.51 7.90
N GLY A 595 -11.76 -2.30 8.07
CA GLY A 595 -12.34 -1.05 8.53
C GLY A 595 -11.93 0.19 7.72
N PRO A 596 -11.35 1.22 8.36
CA PRO A 596 -11.06 2.51 7.72
C PRO A 596 -10.08 2.42 6.53
N TRP A 597 -9.22 1.41 6.49
CA TRP A 597 -8.18 1.26 5.46
C TRP A 597 -8.72 0.74 4.13
N ALA A 598 -9.67 -0.20 4.17
CA ALA A 598 -10.39 -0.64 2.98
C ALA A 598 -11.20 0.54 2.39
N ALA A 599 -11.88 1.29 3.26
CA ALA A 599 -12.64 2.47 2.89
C ALA A 599 -11.74 3.55 2.26
N GLU A 600 -10.56 3.81 2.82
CA GLU A 600 -9.61 4.79 2.28
C GLU A 600 -9.08 4.39 0.90
N ARG A 601 -8.87 3.11 0.63
CA ARG A 601 -8.50 2.59 -0.70
C ARG A 601 -9.58 2.94 -1.74
N HIS A 602 -10.86 2.73 -1.41
CA HIS A 602 -11.97 3.08 -2.28
C HIS A 602 -12.05 4.60 -2.51
N ALA A 603 -11.89 5.39 -1.46
CA ALA A 603 -11.87 6.85 -1.56
C ALA A 603 -10.75 7.36 -2.48
N ARG A 604 -9.53 6.80 -2.40
CA ARG A 604 -8.41 7.14 -3.30
C ARG A 604 -8.70 6.77 -4.74
N SER A 605 -9.38 5.64 -4.98
CA SER A 605 -9.81 5.26 -6.32
C SER A 605 -10.76 6.30 -6.91
N VAL A 606 -11.70 6.81 -6.11
CA VAL A 606 -12.62 7.89 -6.50
C VAL A 606 -11.86 9.18 -6.79
N VAL A 607 -10.85 9.52 -5.97
CA VAL A 607 -9.99 10.69 -6.20
C VAL A 607 -9.26 10.57 -7.55
N ALA A 608 -8.71 9.40 -7.87
CA ALA A 608 -8.02 9.16 -9.14
C ALA A 608 -8.97 9.35 -10.35
N VAL A 609 -10.15 8.72 -10.31
CA VAL A 609 -11.16 8.83 -11.37
C VAL A 609 -11.68 10.28 -11.48
N GLY A 610 -11.97 10.91 -10.34
CA GLY A 610 -12.43 12.30 -10.27
C GLY A 610 -11.43 13.29 -10.86
N ALA A 611 -10.15 13.14 -10.51
CA ALA A 611 -9.08 13.96 -11.08
C ALA A 611 -8.95 13.76 -12.58
N GLY A 612 -8.99 12.52 -13.06
CA GLY A 612 -8.98 12.21 -14.50
C GLY A 612 -10.16 12.84 -15.25
N ALA A 613 -11.37 12.74 -14.68
CA ALA A 613 -12.57 13.34 -15.25
C ALA A 613 -12.47 14.88 -15.30
N LEU A 614 -11.98 15.53 -14.26
CA LEU A 614 -11.75 16.97 -14.22
C LEU A 614 -10.71 17.39 -15.27
N GLY A 615 -9.62 16.64 -15.43
CA GLY A 615 -8.63 16.89 -16.48
C GLY A 615 -9.22 16.80 -17.88
N LEU A 616 -10.05 15.79 -18.15
CA LEU A 616 -10.76 15.63 -19.40
C LEU A 616 -11.73 16.80 -19.68
N LEU A 617 -12.46 17.24 -18.66
CA LEU A 617 -13.38 18.38 -18.78
C LEU A 617 -12.65 19.68 -19.12
N VAL A 618 -11.44 19.90 -18.57
CA VAL A 618 -10.59 21.05 -18.95
C VAL A 618 -10.23 21.00 -20.43
N LEU A 619 -9.92 19.83 -20.96
CA LEU A 619 -9.60 19.66 -22.39
C LEU A 619 -10.82 19.92 -23.28
N LEU A 620 -11.99 19.44 -22.85
CA LEU A 620 -13.25 19.69 -23.55
C LEU A 620 -13.65 21.18 -23.49
N ALA A 621 -13.38 21.87 -22.36
CA ALA A 621 -13.57 23.30 -22.22
C ALA A 621 -12.80 24.08 -23.31
N GLY A 622 -11.57 23.68 -23.50
CA GLY A 622 -10.71 24.30 -24.49
C GLY A 622 -11.16 24.21 -25.94
N ARG A 623 -11.94 23.17 -26.25
CA ARG A 623 -12.36 22.85 -27.61
C ARG A 623 -13.17 23.95 -28.27
N ARG A 624 -14.16 24.50 -27.59
CA ARG A 624 -15.15 25.40 -28.20
C ARG A 624 -14.54 26.75 -28.61
N ARG A 625 -13.78 27.35 -27.73
CA ARG A 625 -13.13 28.64 -27.95
C ARG A 625 -12.01 28.55 -28.98
N ARG A 626 -11.23 27.47 -28.91
CA ARG A 626 -10.16 27.21 -29.85
C ARG A 626 -10.72 27.06 -31.29
N SER A 627 -11.89 26.43 -31.41
CA SER A 627 -12.54 26.31 -32.71
C SER A 627 -12.84 27.69 -33.36
N LEU A 628 -13.29 28.67 -32.61
CA LEU A 628 -13.59 30.04 -33.12
C LEU A 628 -12.30 30.81 -33.41
N ALA A 629 -11.33 30.82 -32.51
CA ALA A 629 -10.04 31.47 -32.73
C ALA A 629 -9.27 30.83 -33.89
N THR A 630 -9.24 29.49 -33.93
CA THR A 630 -8.59 28.74 -35.00
C THR A 630 -9.26 28.94 -36.35
N ARG A 631 -10.58 29.09 -36.40
CA ARG A 631 -11.31 29.43 -37.63
C ARG A 631 -10.89 30.79 -38.20
N ARG A 632 -10.80 31.82 -37.33
CA ARG A 632 -10.33 33.16 -37.73
C ARG A 632 -8.87 33.10 -38.19
N ASP A 633 -8.00 32.48 -37.43
CA ASP A 633 -6.60 32.32 -37.80
C ASP A 633 -6.45 31.52 -39.10
N GLU A 634 -7.26 30.48 -39.30
CA GLU A 634 -7.26 29.67 -40.52
C GLU A 634 -7.78 30.46 -41.71
N ALA A 635 -8.79 31.30 -41.53
CA ALA A 635 -9.27 32.21 -42.58
C ALA A 635 -8.18 33.22 -42.98
N VAL A 636 -7.50 33.84 -42.00
CA VAL A 636 -6.38 34.76 -42.24
C VAL A 636 -5.22 34.04 -42.96
N LEU A 637 -4.84 32.84 -42.51
CA LEU A 637 -3.76 32.06 -43.11
C LEU A 637 -4.09 31.64 -44.55
N ARG A 638 -5.37 31.41 -44.87
CA ARG A 638 -5.86 31.17 -46.26
C ARG A 638 -5.73 32.41 -47.09
N LEU A 639 -6.11 33.56 -46.55
CA LEU A 639 -6.01 34.85 -47.27
C LEU A 639 -4.56 35.24 -47.57
N VAL A 640 -3.63 34.93 -46.66
CA VAL A 640 -2.17 35.16 -46.84
C VAL A 640 -1.52 34.09 -47.72
N GLY A 641 -2.26 33.07 -48.17
CA GLY A 641 -1.77 32.06 -49.12
C GLY A 641 -0.99 30.90 -48.49
N VAL A 642 -1.08 30.65 -47.17
CA VAL A 642 -0.39 29.52 -46.53
C VAL A 642 -1.00 28.19 -47.03
N PRO A 643 -0.20 27.27 -47.62
CA PRO A 643 -0.69 26.05 -48.23
C PRO A 643 -1.32 25.09 -47.19
N ARG A 644 -2.28 24.29 -47.66
CA ARG A 644 -3.06 23.38 -46.80
C ARG A 644 -2.17 22.38 -46.05
N HIS A 645 -1.12 21.88 -46.67
CA HIS A 645 -0.23 20.88 -46.06
C HIS A 645 0.58 21.46 -44.90
N GLU A 646 1.04 22.71 -44.96
CA GLU A 646 1.76 23.37 -43.85
C GLU A 646 0.83 23.63 -42.66
N ARG A 647 -0.41 24.02 -42.90
CA ARG A 647 -1.42 24.20 -41.86
C ARG A 647 -1.72 22.87 -41.14
N ARG A 648 -1.87 21.77 -41.90
CA ARG A 648 -2.04 20.42 -41.31
C ARG A 648 -0.82 19.97 -40.51
N ARG A 649 0.39 20.22 -41.02
CA ARG A 649 1.64 19.94 -40.31
C ARG A 649 1.72 20.71 -39.00
N ALA A 650 1.38 22.00 -39.00
CA ALA A 650 1.34 22.82 -37.80
C ALA A 650 0.37 22.25 -36.75
N ASP A 651 -0.82 21.80 -37.17
CA ASP A 651 -1.80 21.20 -36.28
C ASP A 651 -1.32 19.85 -35.67
N VAL A 652 -0.65 18.99 -36.47
CA VAL A 652 -0.08 17.72 -36.00
C VAL A 652 1.04 17.99 -34.99
N LEU A 653 1.96 18.89 -35.33
CA LEU A 653 3.07 19.27 -34.46
C LEU A 653 2.58 19.88 -33.17
N GLU A 654 1.59 20.77 -33.20
CA GLU A 654 1.00 21.35 -32.00
C GLU A 654 0.44 20.27 -31.06
N THR A 655 -0.36 19.34 -31.63
CA THR A 655 -0.95 18.25 -30.84
C THR A 655 0.12 17.32 -30.30
N GLY A 656 1.13 16.98 -31.11
CA GLY A 656 2.24 16.12 -30.69
C GLY A 656 3.10 16.75 -29.58
N VAL A 657 3.42 18.04 -29.71
CA VAL A 657 4.17 18.77 -28.67
C VAL A 657 3.38 18.82 -27.36
N LEU A 658 2.09 19.15 -27.41
CA LEU A 658 1.26 19.19 -26.22
C LEU A 658 1.12 17.81 -25.56
N ALA A 659 0.83 16.79 -26.34
CA ALA A 659 0.71 15.42 -25.81
C ALA A 659 2.04 14.92 -25.24
N GLY A 660 3.14 15.10 -25.95
CA GLY A 660 4.46 14.65 -25.49
C GLY A 660 4.94 15.40 -24.24
N THR A 661 4.76 16.71 -24.20
CA THR A 661 5.18 17.50 -23.04
C THR A 661 4.29 17.28 -21.82
N THR A 662 2.97 17.10 -21.97
CA THR A 662 2.08 16.72 -20.87
C THR A 662 2.38 15.33 -20.36
N LEU A 663 2.70 14.36 -21.24
CA LEU A 663 3.13 13.02 -20.89
C LEU A 663 4.38 13.07 -20.00
N LEU A 664 5.44 13.74 -20.46
CA LEU A 664 6.69 13.84 -19.72
C LEU A 664 6.53 14.54 -18.36
N ALA A 665 5.79 15.65 -18.33
CA ALA A 665 5.56 16.39 -17.10
C ALA A 665 4.72 15.58 -16.09
N THR A 666 3.70 14.86 -16.57
CA THR A 666 2.86 14.02 -15.71
C THR A 666 3.64 12.79 -15.23
N ALA A 667 4.46 12.17 -16.08
CA ALA A 667 5.28 11.02 -15.67
C ALA A 667 6.30 11.43 -14.60
N ALA A 668 7.06 12.50 -14.83
CA ALA A 668 8.09 12.95 -13.87
C ALA A 668 7.49 13.42 -12.55
N ALA A 669 6.52 14.32 -12.58
CA ALA A 669 5.89 14.82 -11.37
C ALA A 669 4.97 13.78 -10.70
N GLY A 670 4.35 12.90 -11.49
CA GLY A 670 3.55 11.79 -10.99
C GLY A 670 4.40 10.76 -10.25
N CYS A 671 5.58 10.42 -10.76
CA CYS A 671 6.54 9.56 -10.08
C CYS A 671 6.96 10.16 -8.73
N LEU A 672 7.35 11.42 -8.72
CA LEU A 672 7.74 12.12 -7.48
C LEU A 672 6.59 12.17 -6.48
N ALA A 673 5.38 12.52 -6.92
CA ALA A 673 4.19 12.56 -6.07
C ALA A 673 3.82 11.16 -5.55
N ALA A 674 3.92 10.13 -6.39
CA ALA A 674 3.62 8.76 -6.00
C ALA A 674 4.58 8.25 -4.92
N VAL A 675 5.88 8.46 -5.08
CA VAL A 675 6.89 8.08 -4.07
C VAL A 675 6.63 8.80 -2.75
N THR A 676 6.37 10.11 -2.76
CA THR A 676 6.12 10.89 -1.54
C THR A 676 4.82 10.50 -0.87
N VAL A 677 3.74 10.26 -1.64
CA VAL A 677 2.44 9.84 -1.11
C VAL A 677 2.52 8.43 -0.51
N VAL A 678 3.18 7.49 -1.19
CA VAL A 678 3.34 6.12 -0.69
C VAL A 678 4.17 6.11 0.60
N ALA A 679 5.30 6.82 0.63
CA ALA A 679 6.17 6.91 1.81
C ALA A 679 5.48 7.53 3.04
N ALA A 680 4.52 8.45 2.83
CA ALA A 680 3.79 9.11 3.89
C ALA A 680 2.40 8.49 4.20
N THR A 681 2.06 7.40 3.53
CA THR A 681 0.77 6.73 3.76
C THR A 681 0.94 5.73 4.89
N GLU A 682 0.37 6.04 6.04
CA GLU A 682 0.18 5.07 7.11
C GLU A 682 -0.98 4.15 6.70
N LEU A 683 -0.70 2.87 6.51
CA LEU A 683 -1.73 1.87 6.21
C LEU A 683 -2.28 1.21 7.46
N VAL A 684 -1.60 1.35 8.59
CA VAL A 684 -1.96 0.70 9.85
C VAL A 684 -1.70 1.65 11.01
N PRO A 685 -2.58 1.71 12.02
CA PRO A 685 -2.30 2.42 13.27
C PRO A 685 -1.00 1.90 13.88
N THR A 686 -0.26 2.80 14.54
CA THR A 686 0.90 2.45 15.36
C THR A 686 0.55 1.28 16.27
N GLY A 687 1.38 0.25 16.29
CA GLY A 687 1.20 -0.89 17.16
C GLY A 687 0.98 -2.23 16.47
N VAL A 688 0.81 -2.27 15.17
CA VAL A 688 0.66 -3.54 14.45
C VAL A 688 1.97 -3.92 13.78
N THR A 689 2.42 -5.16 14.02
CA THR A 689 3.68 -5.71 13.49
C THR A 689 3.59 -6.10 12.01
N ARG A 690 2.96 -5.25 11.20
CA ARG A 690 2.81 -5.48 9.76
C ARG A 690 3.98 -4.91 8.97
N PRO A 691 4.32 -5.48 7.80
CA PRO A 691 5.44 -4.99 7.02
C PRO A 691 5.22 -3.53 6.60
N PRO A 692 6.28 -2.70 6.56
CA PRO A 692 6.15 -1.33 6.10
C PRO A 692 5.68 -1.28 4.65
N LEU A 693 4.91 -0.24 4.30
CA LEU A 693 4.56 0.01 2.92
C LEU A 693 5.83 0.37 2.15
N GLY A 694 6.24 -0.50 1.25
CA GLY A 694 7.40 -0.23 0.40
C GLY A 694 7.13 0.95 -0.55
N PRO A 695 8.12 1.82 -0.81
CA PRO A 695 7.98 2.94 -1.74
C PRO A 695 7.93 2.50 -3.21
N THR A 696 7.68 1.23 -3.48
CA THR A 696 7.65 0.68 -4.84
C THR A 696 6.46 1.25 -5.61
N VAL A 697 6.77 2.04 -6.62
CA VAL A 697 5.79 2.56 -7.57
C VAL A 697 5.70 1.59 -8.74
N GLU A 698 4.51 1.05 -8.96
CA GLU A 698 4.25 0.17 -10.10
C GLU A 698 4.48 0.91 -11.43
N PRO A 699 5.47 0.54 -12.26
CA PRO A 699 5.81 1.28 -13.48
C PRO A 699 4.64 1.40 -14.45
N TRP A 700 3.78 0.38 -14.51
CA TRP A 700 2.61 0.39 -15.38
C TRP A 700 1.56 1.43 -14.98
N VAL A 701 1.43 1.76 -13.68
CA VAL A 701 0.52 2.81 -13.18
C VAL A 701 0.98 4.18 -13.67
N LEU A 702 2.29 4.45 -13.56
CA LEU A 702 2.89 5.67 -14.10
C LEU A 702 2.68 5.77 -15.60
N LEU A 703 2.92 4.67 -16.32
CA LEU A 703 2.75 4.61 -17.77
C LEU A 703 1.30 4.86 -18.16
N LEU A 704 0.34 4.16 -17.55
CA LEU A 704 -1.08 4.35 -17.84
C LEU A 704 -1.56 5.76 -17.52
N GLY A 705 -1.16 6.32 -16.39
CA GLY A 705 -1.51 7.69 -16.00
C GLY A 705 -0.94 8.72 -16.98
N ALA A 706 0.32 8.58 -17.34
CA ALA A 706 0.98 9.46 -18.30
C ALA A 706 0.41 9.32 -19.73
N LEU A 707 0.20 8.08 -20.18
CA LEU A 707 -0.45 7.80 -21.47
C LEU A 707 -1.90 8.29 -21.50
N GLY A 708 -2.65 8.13 -20.42
CA GLY A 708 -4.01 8.62 -20.29
C GLY A 708 -4.09 10.15 -20.46
N THR A 709 -3.18 10.90 -19.83
CA THR A 709 -3.11 12.36 -19.97
C THR A 709 -2.69 12.78 -21.38
N ALA A 710 -1.73 12.08 -21.98
CA ALA A 710 -1.30 12.33 -23.36
C ALA A 710 -2.40 12.02 -24.37
N ALA A 711 -3.08 10.89 -24.20
CA ALA A 711 -4.22 10.50 -25.03
C ALA A 711 -5.37 11.50 -24.91
N ALA A 712 -5.69 11.97 -23.71
CA ALA A 712 -6.68 13.00 -23.49
C ALA A 712 -6.28 14.32 -24.19
N ALA A 713 -5.01 14.74 -24.08
CA ALA A 713 -4.51 15.94 -24.80
C ALA A 713 -4.58 15.78 -26.33
N ALA A 714 -4.21 14.61 -26.85
CA ALA A 714 -4.30 14.30 -28.28
C ALA A 714 -5.76 14.27 -28.76
N LEU A 715 -6.66 13.62 -28.01
CA LEU A 715 -8.09 13.56 -28.30
C LEU A 715 -8.70 14.97 -28.35
N GLY A 716 -8.36 15.82 -27.37
CA GLY A 716 -8.74 17.24 -27.36
C GLY A 716 -8.33 17.96 -28.65
N GLY A 717 -7.11 17.74 -29.12
CA GLY A 717 -6.59 18.26 -30.38
C GLY A 717 -7.37 17.78 -31.64
N VAL A 718 -7.63 16.44 -31.69
CA VAL A 718 -8.38 15.85 -32.83
C VAL A 718 -9.82 16.36 -32.87
N LEU A 719 -10.49 16.41 -31.72
CA LEU A 719 -11.87 16.86 -31.62
C LEU A 719 -12.03 18.34 -32.07
N VAL A 720 -11.04 19.20 -31.81
CA VAL A 720 -11.00 20.58 -32.33
C VAL A 720 -10.98 20.58 -33.84
N ARG A 721 -10.20 19.70 -34.47
CA ARG A 721 -10.08 19.63 -35.96
C ARG A 721 -11.37 19.20 -36.62
N VAL A 722 -12.04 18.18 -36.11
CA VAL A 722 -13.31 17.69 -36.67
C VAL A 722 -14.38 18.79 -36.61
N GLY A 723 -14.40 19.58 -35.54
CA GLY A 723 -15.32 20.70 -35.36
C GLY A 723 -15.04 21.87 -36.32
N THR A 724 -13.77 22.12 -36.69
CA THR A 724 -13.39 23.22 -37.63
C THR A 724 -13.62 22.86 -39.07
N ALA A 725 -13.44 21.59 -39.46
CA ALA A 725 -13.59 21.15 -40.85
C ALA A 725 -15.03 21.26 -41.39
N ARG A 726 -16.03 21.11 -40.51
CA ARG A 726 -17.45 21.10 -40.90
C ARG A 726 -18.10 22.50 -41.14
N HIS A 727 -17.46 23.59 -40.68
CA HIS A 727 -18.09 24.93 -40.65
C HIS A 727 -17.18 26.06 -41.18
N SER A 728 -16.26 25.78 -42.05
CA SER A 728 -15.25 26.75 -42.55
C SER A 728 -15.61 27.42 -43.87
N ASP A 729 -16.79 28.02 -43.96
CA ASP A 729 -17.09 28.94 -45.10
C ASP A 729 -16.46 30.30 -44.79
N PRO A 730 -15.40 30.73 -45.54
CA PRO A 730 -14.70 31.97 -45.26
C PRO A 730 -15.57 33.23 -45.48
N ALA A 731 -16.57 33.18 -46.37
CA ALA A 731 -17.45 34.31 -46.64
C ALA A 731 -18.33 34.64 -45.41
N ARG A 732 -18.92 33.64 -44.76
CA ARG A 732 -19.74 33.83 -43.54
C ARG A 732 -18.94 34.33 -42.32
N LEU A 733 -17.67 33.96 -42.21
CA LEU A 733 -16.82 34.38 -41.08
C LEU A 733 -16.36 35.84 -41.19
N LEU A 734 -16.32 36.40 -42.40
CA LEU A 734 -16.02 37.81 -42.62
C LEU A 734 -17.26 38.70 -42.42
N GLU A 735 -18.45 38.19 -42.74
CA GLU A 735 -19.73 38.87 -42.50
C GLU A 735 -20.11 38.94 -41.00
N GLU A 736 -19.79 37.90 -40.19
CA GLU A 736 -20.02 37.87 -38.75
C GLU A 736 -19.00 38.73 -37.96
N GLY A 737 -17.96 39.24 -38.59
CA GLY A 737 -16.87 40.03 -37.98
C GLY A 737 -16.95 41.55 -38.26
N SER A 738 -17.82 42.00 -39.15
CA SER A 738 -18.18 43.41 -39.40
C SER A 738 -19.38 43.80 -38.56
#